data_3aed64ee3eaaeb151128cd5859cb6024
#
_entry.id   3aed64ee3eaaeb151128cd5859cb6024
#
_cell.length_a   1.000
_cell.length_b   1.000
_cell.length_c   1.000
_cell.angle_alpha   90.00
_cell.angle_beta   90.00
_cell.angle_gamma   90.00
#
_symmetry.space_group_name_H-M   'P 1'
#
loop_
_entity.id
_entity.type
_entity.pdbx_description
1 polymer ?
#
loop_
_entity_poly.entity_id
_entity_poly.type
_entity_poly.pdbx_seq_one_letter_code
_entity_poly.pdbx_strand_id
1 'polypeptide(L)'
;MQRELYEVEKDRFDLKDSSLYHLQGTWPKDHKPEAVLDGEKLPAAISAQERVSALERFKDLDLVNGERVQMEICLPDLEGKKKLVVYAVKGEKRVRWFSVSAAQLYRKQGKPQYFIESIEVEAGEKICRVRGWAAFNSPLTIRLEDRSRKEIPCEITRLKRVDVQNQYQETEIDEKSGFFFEFHYDSVKEFYIVFEAGNVRTLRLVHLQPQKRLAEKAAVYFRKGSRYMKLHGAAALTGKVFGKVLDRKNRPVDYSKWIVKHLPDKAELAEERKTKFSRNPKFSIVIPLYKTPEKYLQQLVDSIEAQTYGNWELCLSDGSGADSPLTDYLNRLEKSDDRIRVIRNDQALQIAENTNAAMKAATGDFIVFADHDDELTPDALFRCVKALNEDLELKVLYSDEDKMSMDGHKFFQPHFKPDFNIDLLCTVNYICHLFVVKKEIVDQIGMLKKEFDGAQDYDFVFRCVEAAGREQIHHIPRILYHWRCHEDSTAENPESKMYAFDAGARAIKAHYDRLGVPVEIEKGEYLGLYRTKFLWEEKPLISIIIPNKDHIDDLKRCIDSIEEKATYRNYEYVIVENNSTEDETFAYYKELEASNPKAHVVYWMVFSTILPSIISELLMLRVTICFFSTMIRRSSARTVWSSFWDTV
;
A
#
# COMPACT_ATOMS: atom_id res chain seq x y z
N MET A 1 35.70 -3.59 8.76
CA MET A 1 35.58 -4.38 7.52
C MET A 1 34.11 -4.72 7.35
N GLN A 2 33.36 -3.87 6.64
CA GLN A 2 31.94 -4.08 6.35
C GLN A 2 31.83 -5.26 5.36
N ARG A 3 31.19 -6.34 5.77
CA ARG A 3 30.84 -7.46 4.88
C ARG A 3 29.58 -7.05 4.12
N GLU A 4 29.74 -6.81 2.85
CA GLU A 4 28.66 -6.56 1.89
C GLU A 4 27.75 -7.80 1.84
N LEU A 5 26.44 -7.58 1.99
CA LEU A 5 25.44 -8.65 1.96
C LEU A 5 24.95 -8.80 0.51
N TYR A 6 25.52 -9.78 -0.20
CA TYR A 6 25.00 -10.20 -1.51
C TYR A 6 24.06 -11.39 -1.31
N GLU A 7 22.82 -11.29 -1.73
CA GLU A 7 21.82 -12.32 -1.48
C GLU A 7 21.03 -12.67 -2.75
N VAL A 8 20.78 -13.96 -2.97
CA VAL A 8 19.83 -14.45 -3.97
C VAL A 8 18.42 -14.32 -3.41
N GLU A 9 17.59 -13.50 -4.04
CA GLU A 9 16.22 -13.21 -3.64
C GLU A 9 15.26 -14.28 -4.18
N LYS A 10 15.44 -14.66 -5.46
CA LYS A 10 14.58 -15.62 -6.16
C LYS A 10 15.42 -16.62 -6.97
N ASP A 11 14.91 -17.84 -7.09
CA ASP A 11 15.44 -18.88 -7.94
C ASP A 11 14.32 -19.63 -8.67
N ARG A 12 14.47 -19.88 -9.98
CA ARG A 12 13.49 -20.62 -10.80
C ARG A 12 14.13 -21.37 -11.95
N PHE A 13 13.47 -22.42 -12.42
CA PHE A 13 13.75 -23.00 -13.73
C PHE A 13 12.95 -22.29 -14.82
N ASP A 14 13.51 -22.20 -16.01
CA ASP A 14 12.75 -21.86 -17.19
C ASP A 14 11.68 -22.97 -17.46
N LEU A 15 10.51 -22.56 -17.91
CA LEU A 15 9.41 -23.50 -18.15
C LEU A 15 9.44 -24.12 -19.55
N LYS A 16 10.11 -23.47 -20.52
CA LYS A 16 10.31 -24.01 -21.88
C LYS A 16 11.57 -24.87 -21.93
N ASP A 17 12.64 -24.39 -21.32
CA ASP A 17 13.94 -25.06 -21.29
C ASP A 17 14.33 -25.41 -19.87
N SER A 18 14.06 -26.64 -19.47
CA SER A 18 14.38 -27.13 -18.13
C SER A 18 15.89 -27.21 -17.83
N SER A 19 16.76 -26.95 -18.81
CA SER A 19 18.22 -26.81 -18.61
C SER A 19 18.58 -25.41 -18.11
N LEU A 20 17.74 -24.38 -18.30
CA LEU A 20 18.00 -23.02 -17.87
C LEU A 20 17.51 -22.76 -16.45
N TYR A 21 18.43 -22.34 -15.60
CA TYR A 21 18.16 -21.99 -14.20
C TYR A 21 18.48 -20.53 -13.95
N HIS A 22 17.47 -19.78 -13.51
CA HIS A 22 17.54 -18.36 -13.27
C HIS A 22 17.73 -18.05 -11.79
N LEU A 23 18.64 -17.16 -11.50
CA LEU A 23 18.87 -16.59 -10.17
C LEU A 23 18.69 -15.07 -10.24
N GLN A 24 17.96 -14.51 -9.31
CA GLN A 24 17.77 -13.06 -9.18
C GLN A 24 18.22 -12.62 -7.78
N GLY A 25 18.95 -11.52 -7.71
CA GLY A 25 19.41 -11.00 -6.43
C GLY A 25 20.40 -9.85 -6.55
N THR A 26 21.06 -9.52 -5.45
CA THR A 26 22.05 -8.45 -5.39
C THR A 26 23.45 -9.02 -5.67
N TRP A 27 24.15 -8.46 -6.65
CA TRP A 27 25.46 -8.89 -7.13
C TRP A 27 26.53 -7.84 -6.85
N PRO A 28 27.75 -8.25 -6.43
CA PRO A 28 28.85 -7.30 -6.24
C PRO A 28 29.33 -6.72 -7.56
N LYS A 29 29.42 -5.39 -7.59
CA LYS A 29 29.90 -4.67 -8.77
C LYS A 29 31.31 -5.11 -9.15
N ASP A 30 31.61 -5.16 -10.44
CA ASP A 30 32.92 -5.56 -11.01
C ASP A 30 33.34 -7.03 -10.74
N HIS A 31 32.42 -7.91 -10.36
CA HIS A 31 32.70 -9.34 -10.24
C HIS A 31 32.12 -10.13 -11.41
N LYS A 32 32.87 -11.13 -11.88
CA LYS A 32 32.40 -12.08 -12.90
C LYS A 32 31.70 -13.28 -12.26
N PRO A 33 30.62 -13.79 -12.87
CA PRO A 33 29.98 -14.99 -12.38
C PRO A 33 30.78 -16.25 -12.71
N GLU A 34 30.84 -17.18 -11.77
CA GLU A 34 31.36 -18.50 -12.00
C GLU A 34 30.43 -19.52 -11.34
N ALA A 35 29.70 -20.30 -12.14
CA ALA A 35 28.87 -21.38 -11.69
C ALA A 35 29.65 -22.69 -11.75
N VAL A 36 29.58 -23.47 -10.69
CA VAL A 36 30.33 -24.74 -10.56
C VAL A 36 29.39 -25.83 -10.06
N LEU A 37 29.27 -26.92 -10.80
CA LEU A 37 28.55 -28.13 -10.42
C LEU A 37 29.56 -29.25 -10.18
N ASP A 38 29.69 -29.69 -8.92
CA ASP A 38 30.66 -30.74 -8.49
C ASP A 38 32.12 -30.54 -8.97
N GLY A 39 32.54 -29.29 -9.09
CA GLY A 39 33.91 -28.95 -9.54
C GLY A 39 34.02 -28.57 -11.01
N GLU A 40 33.03 -28.87 -11.84
CA GLU A 40 32.97 -28.47 -13.25
C GLU A 40 32.35 -27.08 -13.41
N LYS A 41 33.00 -26.23 -14.22
CA LYS A 41 32.47 -24.90 -14.54
C LYS A 41 31.33 -25.02 -15.55
N LEU A 42 30.24 -24.28 -15.26
CA LEU A 42 29.09 -24.20 -16.15
C LEU A 42 29.01 -22.84 -16.82
N PRO A 43 28.42 -22.76 -18.04
CA PRO A 43 28.09 -21.51 -18.66
C PRO A 43 27.12 -20.71 -17.75
N ALA A 44 27.47 -19.45 -17.48
CA ALA A 44 26.62 -18.56 -16.71
C ALA A 44 26.69 -17.15 -17.32
N ALA A 45 25.54 -16.58 -17.62
CA ALA A 45 25.40 -15.21 -18.11
C ALA A 45 24.77 -14.35 -17.01
N ILE A 46 25.18 -13.10 -16.92
CA ILE A 46 24.64 -12.14 -15.97
C ILE A 46 24.16 -10.90 -16.73
N SER A 47 22.97 -10.46 -16.46
CA SER A 47 22.37 -9.24 -16.99
C SER A 47 21.97 -8.31 -15.87
N ALA A 48 22.19 -7.00 -16.04
CA ALA A 48 21.68 -6.00 -15.13
C ALA A 48 20.17 -5.83 -15.39
N GLN A 49 19.36 -5.84 -14.32
CA GLN A 49 17.95 -5.50 -14.44
C GLN A 49 17.75 -4.00 -14.26
N GLU A 50 16.93 -3.38 -15.13
CA GLU A 50 16.42 -2.04 -14.88
C GLU A 50 15.63 -2.00 -13.57
N ARG A 51 15.80 -0.91 -12.82
CA ARG A 51 15.23 -0.76 -11.47
C ARG A 51 13.73 -0.67 -11.53
N VAL A 52 13.02 -1.68 -11.02
CA VAL A 52 11.65 -1.57 -10.56
C VAL A 52 11.65 -1.56 -9.03
N SER A 53 11.21 -0.45 -8.48
CA SER A 53 10.73 -0.12 -7.10
C SER A 53 11.00 -1.00 -5.86
N ALA A 54 11.95 -1.92 -5.84
CA ALA A 54 12.28 -2.72 -4.66
C ALA A 54 13.22 -2.03 -3.65
N LEU A 55 13.60 -0.79 -3.87
CA LEU A 55 14.53 -0.01 -3.03
C LEU A 55 13.95 0.47 -1.71
N GLU A 56 12.63 0.44 -1.50
CA GLU A 56 12.03 0.93 -0.26
C GLU A 56 12.27 0.00 0.95
N ARG A 57 12.51 -1.28 0.76
CA ARG A 57 12.81 -2.24 1.85
C ARG A 57 14.23 -2.14 2.40
N PHE A 58 15.14 -1.41 1.75
CA PHE A 58 16.58 -1.39 2.09
C PHE A 58 17.16 0.01 2.23
N LYS A 59 16.32 1.03 2.52
CA LYS A 59 16.77 2.42 2.73
C LYS A 59 17.80 2.60 3.88
N ASP A 60 17.89 1.66 4.78
CA ASP A 60 18.76 1.74 5.97
C ASP A 60 20.08 0.95 5.85
N LEU A 61 20.36 0.35 4.72
CA LEU A 61 21.62 -0.36 4.47
C LEU A 61 22.40 0.36 3.39
N ASP A 62 23.54 0.93 3.75
CA ASP A 62 24.56 1.47 2.83
C ASP A 62 25.03 0.36 1.86
N LEU A 63 24.24 0.06 0.83
CA LEU A 63 24.60 -0.81 -0.28
C LEU A 63 25.50 -0.03 -1.24
N VAL A 64 26.70 0.29 -0.79
CA VAL A 64 27.61 1.17 -1.54
C VAL A 64 28.11 0.55 -2.84
N ASN A 65 27.97 -0.77 -3.10
CA ASN A 65 28.57 -1.40 -4.30
C ASN A 65 27.84 -2.65 -4.83
N GLY A 66 26.52 -2.77 -4.75
CA GLY A 66 25.76 -3.89 -5.31
C GLY A 66 24.84 -3.50 -6.46
N GLU A 67 24.73 -4.34 -7.47
CA GLU A 67 23.77 -4.19 -8.58
C GLU A 67 22.72 -5.29 -8.49
N ARG A 68 21.46 -4.97 -8.84
CA ARG A 68 20.44 -6.00 -8.98
C ARG A 68 20.63 -6.68 -10.32
N VAL A 69 20.73 -8.00 -10.29
CA VAL A 69 21.03 -8.79 -11.48
C VAL A 69 20.11 -9.99 -11.62
N GLN A 70 19.91 -10.41 -12.85
CA GLN A 70 19.44 -11.73 -13.21
C GLN A 70 20.60 -12.52 -13.78
N MET A 71 20.77 -13.74 -13.29
CA MET A 71 21.78 -14.67 -13.77
C MET A 71 21.12 -15.92 -14.35
N GLU A 72 21.56 -16.33 -15.50
CA GLU A 72 21.16 -17.54 -16.20
C GLU A 72 22.28 -18.56 -16.15
N ILE A 73 21.98 -19.79 -15.77
CA ILE A 73 22.93 -20.89 -15.69
C ILE A 73 22.37 -22.04 -16.50
N CYS A 74 23.13 -22.52 -17.48
CA CYS A 74 22.80 -23.73 -18.21
C CYS A 74 23.22 -24.95 -17.37
N LEU A 75 22.23 -25.72 -16.92
CA LEU A 75 22.45 -26.91 -16.09
C LEU A 75 22.40 -28.18 -16.96
N PRO A 76 23.35 -29.08 -16.85
CA PRO A 76 23.27 -30.42 -17.46
C PRO A 76 22.26 -31.27 -16.68
N ASP A 77 22.16 -32.56 -17.05
CA ASP A 77 21.44 -33.52 -16.22
C ASP A 77 22.02 -33.55 -14.81
N LEU A 78 21.13 -33.43 -13.83
CA LEU A 78 21.48 -33.34 -12.41
C LEU A 78 21.50 -34.70 -11.71
N GLU A 79 21.21 -35.78 -12.41
CA GLU A 79 21.24 -37.14 -11.83
C GLU A 79 22.64 -37.50 -11.33
N GLY A 80 22.72 -37.95 -10.09
CA GLY A 80 24.00 -38.29 -9.45
C GLY A 80 24.88 -37.12 -9.03
N LYS A 81 24.55 -35.88 -9.40
CA LYS A 81 25.29 -34.67 -9.00
C LYS A 81 24.99 -34.28 -7.55
N LYS A 82 25.96 -33.64 -6.89
CA LYS A 82 25.87 -33.30 -5.46
C LYS A 82 25.47 -31.86 -5.21
N LYS A 83 26.10 -30.88 -5.88
CA LYS A 83 25.97 -29.51 -5.49
C LYS A 83 26.30 -28.47 -6.56
N LEU A 84 25.41 -27.53 -6.79
CA LEU A 84 25.68 -26.29 -7.54
C LEU A 84 26.17 -25.20 -6.58
N VAL A 85 27.24 -24.52 -6.95
CA VAL A 85 27.78 -23.35 -6.24
C VAL A 85 28.04 -22.23 -7.25
N VAL A 86 27.60 -21.00 -6.92
CA VAL A 86 27.88 -19.80 -7.73
C VAL A 86 28.80 -18.90 -6.93
N TYR A 87 29.87 -18.47 -7.57
CA TYR A 87 30.84 -17.55 -7.02
C TYR A 87 30.86 -16.23 -7.78
N ALA A 88 31.04 -15.14 -7.05
CA ALA A 88 31.43 -13.86 -7.58
C ALA A 88 32.96 -13.78 -7.53
N VAL A 89 33.61 -13.57 -8.69
CA VAL A 89 35.06 -13.63 -8.86
C VAL A 89 35.62 -12.28 -9.29
N LYS A 90 36.64 -11.80 -8.54
CA LYS A 90 37.39 -10.58 -8.91
C LYS A 90 38.89 -10.85 -8.71
N GLY A 91 39.65 -10.97 -9.81
CA GLY A 91 41.02 -11.44 -9.79
C GLY A 91 41.11 -12.83 -9.21
N GLU A 92 41.97 -13.04 -8.22
CA GLU A 92 42.14 -14.34 -7.52
C GLU A 92 41.11 -14.56 -6.40
N LYS A 93 40.30 -13.55 -6.05
CA LYS A 93 39.34 -13.67 -4.98
C LYS A 93 38.02 -14.26 -5.47
N ARG A 94 37.55 -15.31 -4.78
CA ARG A 94 36.25 -15.95 -5.01
C ARG A 94 35.38 -15.77 -3.77
N VAL A 95 34.20 -15.23 -3.95
CA VAL A 95 33.19 -15.10 -2.90
C VAL A 95 31.97 -15.92 -3.29
N ARG A 96 31.57 -16.84 -2.41
CA ARG A 96 30.41 -17.69 -2.69
C ARG A 96 29.12 -16.88 -2.55
N TRP A 97 28.40 -16.72 -3.66
CA TRP A 97 27.15 -16.00 -3.74
C TRP A 97 25.94 -16.90 -3.48
N PHE A 98 25.90 -18.08 -4.13
CA PHE A 98 24.76 -19.00 -4.01
C PHE A 98 25.26 -20.44 -3.89
N SER A 99 24.41 -21.29 -3.28
CA SER A 99 24.74 -22.73 -3.19
C SER A 99 23.49 -23.55 -2.88
N VAL A 100 23.21 -24.54 -3.71
CA VAL A 100 22.07 -25.45 -3.61
C VAL A 100 22.48 -26.88 -3.91
N SER A 101 21.84 -27.89 -3.29
CA SER A 101 22.11 -29.29 -3.63
C SER A 101 21.49 -29.65 -4.99
N ALA A 102 22.20 -30.43 -5.79
CA ALA A 102 21.67 -30.90 -7.08
C ALA A 102 20.37 -31.70 -6.92
N ALA A 103 20.23 -32.46 -5.84
CA ALA A 103 18.97 -33.15 -5.53
C ALA A 103 17.76 -32.23 -5.30
N GLN A 104 17.99 -31.01 -4.80
CA GLN A 104 16.90 -30.01 -4.67
C GLN A 104 16.53 -29.41 -6.02
N LEU A 105 17.51 -29.17 -6.89
CA LEU A 105 17.29 -28.70 -8.26
C LEU A 105 16.60 -29.78 -9.10
N TYR A 106 17.08 -31.02 -9.06
CA TYR A 106 16.48 -32.14 -9.78
C TYR A 106 15.01 -32.38 -9.46
N ARG A 107 14.58 -32.11 -8.22
CA ARG A 107 13.17 -32.20 -7.83
C ARG A 107 12.29 -31.10 -8.46
N LYS A 108 12.85 -30.02 -8.93
CA LYS A 108 12.15 -28.89 -9.55
C LYS A 108 12.29 -28.86 -11.08
N GLN A 109 13.34 -29.44 -11.61
CA GLN A 109 13.69 -29.42 -13.03
C GLN A 109 12.62 -30.11 -13.86
N GLY A 110 12.09 -29.44 -14.88
CA GLY A 110 11.04 -29.96 -15.75
C GLY A 110 9.71 -30.25 -15.07
N LYS A 111 9.42 -29.63 -13.93
CA LYS A 111 8.19 -29.85 -13.16
C LYS A 111 7.40 -28.56 -12.92
N PRO A 112 6.09 -28.64 -12.64
CA PRO A 112 5.31 -27.49 -12.28
C PRO A 112 5.96 -26.70 -11.15
N GLN A 113 6.12 -25.39 -11.36
CA GLN A 113 6.58 -24.45 -10.34
C GLN A 113 5.38 -23.98 -9.55
N TYR A 114 5.51 -23.86 -8.24
CA TYR A 114 4.41 -23.40 -7.38
C TYR A 114 4.95 -22.66 -6.14
N PHE A 115 4.09 -21.84 -5.60
CA PHE A 115 4.31 -21.19 -4.31
C PHE A 115 3.02 -21.18 -3.51
N ILE A 116 3.09 -21.56 -2.23
CA ILE A 116 1.95 -21.48 -1.30
C ILE A 116 2.12 -20.19 -0.49
N GLU A 117 1.20 -19.27 -0.70
CA GLU A 117 1.19 -17.95 -0.05
C GLU A 117 0.68 -18.05 1.38
N SER A 118 -0.47 -18.69 1.56
CA SER A 118 -1.06 -18.91 2.88
C SER A 118 -1.62 -20.31 3.06
N ILE A 119 -1.60 -20.79 4.30
CA ILE A 119 -2.32 -21.96 4.78
C ILE A 119 -2.96 -21.57 6.10
N GLU A 120 -4.27 -21.37 6.09
CA GLU A 120 -5.07 -21.03 7.25
C GLU A 120 -5.83 -22.26 7.72
N VAL A 121 -5.82 -22.52 9.03
CA VAL A 121 -6.52 -23.67 9.62
C VAL A 121 -7.34 -23.15 10.78
N GLU A 122 -8.64 -23.24 10.62
CA GLU A 122 -9.63 -22.86 11.59
C GLU A 122 -10.05 -24.10 12.40
N ALA A 123 -9.54 -24.20 13.63
CA ALA A 123 -9.69 -25.40 14.42
C ALA A 123 -11.12 -25.61 14.94
N GLY A 124 -11.88 -24.52 15.15
CA GLY A 124 -13.27 -24.57 15.64
C GLY A 124 -14.22 -25.15 14.61
N GLU A 125 -14.13 -24.71 13.38
CA GLU A 125 -14.99 -25.13 12.26
C GLU A 125 -14.38 -26.27 11.44
N LYS A 126 -13.12 -26.66 11.74
CA LYS A 126 -12.35 -27.67 11.02
C LYS A 126 -12.19 -27.35 9.54
N ILE A 127 -12.01 -26.08 9.21
CA ILE A 127 -11.81 -25.58 7.85
C ILE A 127 -10.33 -25.34 7.59
N CYS A 128 -9.87 -25.72 6.40
CA CYS A 128 -8.53 -25.36 5.89
C CYS A 128 -8.67 -24.56 4.60
N ARG A 129 -8.08 -23.37 4.59
CA ARG A 129 -7.98 -22.49 3.41
C ARG A 129 -6.54 -22.45 2.93
N VAL A 130 -6.34 -22.58 1.63
CA VAL A 130 -5.01 -22.51 1.01
C VAL A 130 -5.06 -21.58 -0.19
N ARG A 131 -4.10 -20.68 -0.26
CA ARG A 131 -3.90 -19.76 -1.38
C ARG A 131 -2.48 -19.88 -1.92
N GLY A 132 -2.33 -19.76 -3.22
CA GLY A 132 -1.04 -19.79 -3.88
C GLY A 132 -1.13 -19.65 -5.39
N TRP A 133 -0.01 -19.94 -6.05
CA TRP A 133 0.04 -20.02 -7.50
C TRP A 133 0.83 -21.23 -7.97
N ALA A 134 0.54 -21.68 -9.19
CA ALA A 134 1.27 -22.74 -9.87
C ALA A 134 1.33 -22.44 -11.37
N ALA A 135 2.50 -22.64 -11.98
CA ALA A 135 2.76 -22.38 -13.39
C ALA A 135 3.52 -23.53 -14.04
N PHE A 136 3.17 -23.82 -15.28
CA PHE A 136 3.84 -24.77 -16.16
C PHE A 136 3.60 -24.40 -17.62
N ASN A 137 4.35 -24.99 -18.54
CA ASN A 137 4.26 -24.73 -19.99
C ASN A 137 3.09 -25.48 -20.69
N SER A 138 2.23 -26.12 -19.94
CA SER A 138 1.04 -26.83 -20.44
C SER A 138 -0.09 -26.73 -19.38
N PRO A 139 -1.36 -27.01 -19.76
CA PRO A 139 -2.48 -26.95 -18.83
C PRO A 139 -2.23 -27.74 -17.55
N LEU A 140 -2.45 -27.07 -16.40
CA LEU A 140 -2.15 -27.58 -15.06
C LEU A 140 -3.43 -27.92 -14.30
N THR A 141 -3.53 -29.17 -13.85
CA THR A 141 -4.58 -29.61 -12.93
C THR A 141 -4.07 -29.54 -11.49
N ILE A 142 -4.89 -29.03 -10.59
CA ILE A 142 -4.62 -29.00 -9.15
C ILE A 142 -5.70 -29.85 -8.48
N ARG A 143 -5.31 -30.74 -7.57
CA ARG A 143 -6.24 -31.53 -6.75
C ARG A 143 -5.63 -31.85 -5.37
N LEU A 144 -6.47 -32.30 -4.47
CA LEU A 144 -6.04 -32.71 -3.12
C LEU A 144 -6.10 -34.22 -2.98
N GLU A 145 -5.11 -34.78 -2.27
CA GLU A 145 -5.08 -36.20 -1.95
C GLU A 145 -4.72 -36.41 -0.48
N ASP A 146 -5.32 -37.44 0.11
CA ASP A 146 -4.95 -37.90 1.44
C ASP A 146 -3.62 -38.71 1.40
N ARG A 147 -3.20 -39.22 2.56
CA ARG A 147 -1.98 -40.06 2.67
C ARG A 147 -2.07 -41.38 1.87
N SER A 148 -3.26 -41.91 1.70
CA SER A 148 -3.51 -43.14 0.92
C SER A 148 -3.63 -42.88 -0.58
N ARG A 149 -3.44 -41.62 -1.03
CA ARG A 149 -3.58 -41.17 -2.42
C ARG A 149 -5.02 -41.16 -2.93
N LYS A 150 -5.99 -41.19 -2.02
CA LYS A 150 -7.39 -40.99 -2.35
C LYS A 150 -7.65 -39.50 -2.49
N GLU A 151 -8.36 -39.11 -3.54
CA GLU A 151 -8.75 -37.73 -3.78
C GLU A 151 -9.66 -37.21 -2.67
N ILE A 152 -9.38 -35.99 -2.21
CA ILE A 152 -10.21 -35.23 -1.28
C ILE A 152 -11.05 -34.28 -2.17
N PRO A 153 -12.38 -34.45 -2.23
CA PRO A 153 -13.22 -33.55 -2.99
C PRO A 153 -13.10 -32.12 -2.50
N CYS A 154 -12.76 -31.21 -3.41
CA CYS A 154 -12.64 -29.80 -3.09
C CYS A 154 -12.80 -28.98 -4.37
N GLU A 155 -13.55 -27.90 -4.30
CA GLU A 155 -13.61 -26.92 -5.38
C GLU A 155 -12.37 -26.04 -5.33
N ILE A 156 -11.68 -25.92 -6.48
CA ILE A 156 -10.47 -25.11 -6.60
C ILE A 156 -10.75 -23.94 -7.52
N THR A 157 -10.85 -22.76 -6.94
CA THR A 157 -11.00 -21.51 -7.66
C THR A 157 -9.68 -21.11 -8.29
N ARG A 158 -9.67 -20.86 -9.60
CA ARG A 158 -8.49 -20.40 -10.35
C ARG A 158 -8.52 -18.88 -10.43
N LEU A 159 -7.39 -18.24 -10.09
CA LEU A 159 -7.26 -16.79 -9.98
C LEU A 159 -6.27 -16.25 -11.03
N LYS A 160 -6.58 -15.10 -11.61
CA LYS A 160 -5.66 -14.40 -12.53
C LYS A 160 -4.46 -13.84 -11.75
N ARG A 161 -3.22 -13.99 -12.29
CA ARG A 161 -1.98 -13.58 -11.64
C ARG A 161 -1.03 -12.95 -12.66
N VAL A 162 -1.17 -11.65 -12.81
CA VAL A 162 -0.32 -10.83 -13.70
C VAL A 162 1.14 -10.84 -13.23
N ASP A 163 1.37 -10.83 -11.93
CA ASP A 163 2.72 -10.91 -11.33
C ASP A 163 3.44 -12.23 -11.66
N VAL A 164 2.71 -13.34 -11.73
CA VAL A 164 3.26 -14.65 -12.14
C VAL A 164 3.50 -14.66 -13.65
N GLN A 165 2.58 -14.12 -14.47
CA GLN A 165 2.78 -13.97 -15.91
C GLN A 165 4.03 -13.13 -16.21
N ASN A 166 4.20 -12.00 -15.54
CA ASN A 166 5.37 -11.14 -15.69
C ASN A 166 6.68 -11.82 -15.27
N GLN A 167 6.60 -12.81 -14.37
CA GLN A 167 7.77 -13.60 -13.96
C GLN A 167 8.19 -14.62 -15.04
N TYR A 168 7.28 -15.07 -15.92
CA TYR A 168 7.48 -16.08 -16.94
C TYR A 168 7.17 -15.55 -18.35
N GLN A 169 7.60 -14.32 -18.66
CA GLN A 169 7.33 -13.61 -19.93
C GLN A 169 7.73 -14.40 -21.19
N GLU A 170 8.72 -15.27 -21.05
CA GLU A 170 9.24 -16.08 -22.17
C GLU A 170 8.39 -17.34 -22.46
N THR A 171 7.39 -17.62 -21.61
CA THR A 171 6.57 -18.82 -21.70
C THR A 171 5.10 -18.42 -21.59
N GLU A 172 4.28 -18.91 -22.53
CA GLU A 172 2.84 -18.76 -22.44
C GLU A 172 2.31 -19.68 -21.31
N ILE A 173 2.02 -19.10 -20.17
CA ILE A 173 1.43 -19.80 -19.02
C ILE A 173 -0.05 -19.43 -18.91
N ASP A 174 -0.82 -20.30 -18.23
CA ASP A 174 -2.23 -20.03 -17.92
C ASP A 174 -2.40 -18.67 -17.22
N GLU A 175 -3.25 -17.80 -17.77
CA GLU A 175 -3.58 -16.52 -17.15
C GLU A 175 -4.09 -16.69 -15.72
N LYS A 176 -4.81 -17.78 -15.45
CA LYS A 176 -5.32 -18.16 -14.14
C LYS A 176 -4.34 -19.06 -13.38
N SER A 177 -3.08 -18.65 -13.30
CA SER A 177 -2.04 -19.39 -12.56
C SER A 177 -2.20 -19.39 -11.05
N GLY A 178 -2.99 -18.47 -10.46
CA GLY A 178 -3.35 -18.47 -9.05
C GLY A 178 -4.38 -19.56 -8.72
N PHE A 179 -4.40 -19.97 -7.45
CA PHE A 179 -5.43 -20.87 -6.94
C PHE A 179 -5.79 -20.57 -5.50
N PHE A 180 -7.05 -20.79 -5.18
CA PHE A 180 -7.61 -20.79 -3.84
C PHE A 180 -8.51 -22.00 -3.66
N PHE A 181 -8.51 -22.62 -2.48
CA PHE A 181 -9.47 -23.63 -2.10
C PHE A 181 -9.72 -23.64 -0.59
N GLU A 182 -10.94 -24.06 -0.25
CA GLU A 182 -11.39 -24.26 1.12
C GLU A 182 -12.02 -25.66 1.23
N PHE A 183 -11.73 -26.39 2.32
CA PHE A 183 -12.37 -27.66 2.59
C PHE A 183 -12.43 -27.99 4.07
N HIS A 184 -13.44 -28.78 4.44
CA HIS A 184 -13.57 -29.34 5.79
C HIS A 184 -12.67 -30.57 5.94
N TYR A 185 -11.85 -30.58 6.99
CA TYR A 185 -10.83 -31.63 7.19
C TYR A 185 -11.12 -32.63 8.30
N ASP A 186 -12.37 -32.86 8.68
CA ASP A 186 -12.88 -33.65 9.82
C ASP A 186 -11.98 -34.75 10.38
N SER A 187 -11.43 -35.62 9.53
CA SER A 187 -10.54 -36.73 9.88
C SER A 187 -9.14 -36.61 9.30
N VAL A 188 -8.89 -35.64 8.44
CA VAL A 188 -7.63 -35.48 7.73
C VAL A 188 -6.62 -34.74 8.60
N LYS A 189 -5.49 -35.39 8.93
CA LYS A 189 -4.40 -34.78 9.72
C LYS A 189 -3.32 -34.13 8.83
N GLU A 190 -3.23 -34.56 7.58
CA GLU A 190 -2.30 -34.08 6.58
C GLU A 190 -2.79 -34.49 5.19
N PHE A 191 -2.49 -33.69 4.17
CA PHE A 191 -2.89 -33.92 2.78
C PHE A 191 -1.81 -33.47 1.81
N TYR A 192 -1.89 -33.92 0.58
CA TYR A 192 -1.06 -33.47 -0.52
C TYR A 192 -1.83 -32.53 -1.43
N ILE A 193 -1.24 -31.40 -1.78
CA ILE A 193 -1.62 -30.61 -2.94
C ILE A 193 -0.87 -31.21 -4.12
N VAL A 194 -1.58 -31.61 -5.14
CA VAL A 194 -1.06 -32.25 -6.33
C VAL A 194 -1.15 -31.28 -7.49
N PHE A 195 0.00 -30.99 -8.10
CA PHE A 195 0.10 -30.19 -9.33
C PHE A 195 0.47 -31.15 -10.46
N GLU A 196 -0.37 -31.29 -11.45
CA GLU A 196 -0.23 -32.30 -12.51
C GLU A 196 -0.46 -31.68 -13.89
N ALA A 197 0.45 -31.99 -14.82
CA ALA A 197 0.39 -31.57 -16.20
C ALA A 197 0.88 -32.74 -17.09
N GLY A 198 -0.02 -33.40 -17.80
CA GLY A 198 0.26 -34.60 -18.56
C GLY A 198 0.85 -35.69 -17.65
N ASN A 199 2.05 -36.16 -17.99
CA ASN A 199 2.76 -37.19 -17.20
C ASN A 199 3.64 -36.62 -16.06
N VAL A 200 3.67 -35.31 -15.91
CA VAL A 200 4.51 -34.64 -14.90
C VAL A 200 3.68 -34.30 -13.68
N ARG A 201 4.20 -34.67 -12.50
CA ARG A 201 3.49 -34.52 -11.24
C ARG A 201 4.39 -33.96 -10.15
N THR A 202 3.91 -32.97 -9.44
CA THR A 202 4.55 -32.41 -8.24
C THR A 202 3.61 -32.44 -7.04
N LEU A 203 4.14 -32.73 -5.88
CA LEU A 203 3.37 -32.95 -4.65
C LEU A 203 3.86 -32.02 -3.53
N ARG A 204 2.93 -31.37 -2.85
CA ARG A 204 3.20 -30.59 -1.64
C ARG A 204 2.43 -31.17 -0.46
N LEU A 205 3.13 -31.75 0.52
CA LEU A 205 2.52 -32.20 1.78
C LEU A 205 2.22 -31.02 2.69
N VAL A 206 0.99 -30.98 3.21
CA VAL A 206 0.50 -30.02 4.18
C VAL A 206 0.08 -30.73 5.46
N HIS A 207 0.60 -30.29 6.60
CA HIS A 207 0.21 -30.80 7.92
C HIS A 207 -0.80 -29.87 8.58
N LEU A 208 -1.94 -30.40 9.03
CA LEU A 208 -2.99 -29.65 9.72
C LEU A 208 -2.76 -29.59 11.23
N GLN A 209 -1.95 -30.49 11.80
CA GLN A 209 -1.67 -30.51 13.24
C GLN A 209 -0.73 -29.36 13.66
N PRO A 210 -1.10 -28.55 14.67
CA PRO A 210 -0.29 -27.40 15.11
C PRO A 210 1.15 -27.77 15.51
N GLN A 211 1.35 -28.89 16.20
CA GLN A 211 2.67 -29.34 16.67
C GLN A 211 3.62 -29.67 15.52
N LYS A 212 3.14 -30.36 14.47
CA LYS A 212 3.96 -30.70 13.29
C LYS A 212 4.27 -29.45 12.45
N ARG A 213 3.34 -28.50 12.38
CA ARG A 213 3.58 -27.19 11.73
C ARG A 213 4.66 -26.38 12.47
N LEU A 214 4.67 -26.43 13.79
CA LEU A 214 5.71 -25.78 14.60
C LEU A 214 7.09 -26.41 14.35
N ALA A 215 7.16 -27.74 14.27
CA ALA A 215 8.39 -28.48 14.00
C ALA A 215 8.93 -28.18 12.58
N GLU A 216 8.05 -28.07 11.56
CA GLU A 216 8.45 -27.64 10.22
C GLU A 216 9.00 -26.22 10.21
N LYS A 217 8.30 -25.28 10.87
CA LYS A 217 8.78 -23.91 11.03
C LYS A 217 10.13 -23.87 11.76
N ALA A 218 10.27 -24.61 12.86
CA ALA A 218 11.52 -24.71 13.61
C ALA A 218 12.66 -25.29 12.73
N ALA A 219 12.40 -26.32 11.93
CA ALA A 219 13.36 -26.92 11.02
C ALA A 219 13.80 -25.96 9.89
N VAL A 220 12.89 -25.11 9.41
CA VAL A 220 13.20 -24.03 8.45
C VAL A 220 14.08 -22.97 9.10
N TYR A 221 13.72 -22.52 10.32
CA TYR A 221 14.54 -21.55 11.06
C TYR A 221 15.91 -22.12 11.44
N PHE A 222 15.98 -23.38 11.85
CA PHE A 222 17.25 -24.05 12.16
C PHE A 222 18.15 -24.18 10.90
N ARG A 223 17.58 -24.54 9.74
CA ARG A 223 18.30 -24.55 8.46
C ARG A 223 18.79 -23.17 8.05
N LYS A 224 17.94 -22.13 8.20
CA LYS A 224 18.32 -20.73 7.94
C LYS A 224 19.43 -20.30 8.92
N GLY A 225 19.31 -20.59 10.20
CA GLY A 225 20.31 -20.27 11.22
C GLY A 225 21.63 -20.99 11.01
N SER A 226 21.62 -22.31 10.72
CA SER A 226 22.79 -23.10 10.39
C SER A 226 23.47 -22.63 9.10
N ARG A 227 22.68 -22.25 8.07
CA ARG A 227 23.20 -21.66 6.84
C ARG A 227 23.86 -20.30 7.11
N TYR A 228 23.21 -19.45 7.92
CA TYR A 228 23.76 -18.16 8.32
C TYR A 228 25.05 -18.30 9.15
N MET A 229 25.06 -19.24 10.09
CA MET A 229 26.25 -19.53 10.91
C MET A 229 27.44 -20.03 10.06
N LYS A 230 27.17 -20.87 9.04
CA LYS A 230 28.21 -21.36 8.09
C LYS A 230 28.74 -20.24 7.19
N LEU A 231 27.92 -19.25 6.86
CA LEU A 231 28.29 -18.13 5.98
C LEU A 231 29.00 -17.00 6.73
N HIS A 232 28.58 -16.72 7.96
CA HIS A 232 28.97 -15.53 8.71
C HIS A 232 29.67 -15.79 10.04
N GLY A 233 29.78 -17.07 10.45
CA GLY A 233 30.37 -17.50 11.72
C GLY A 233 29.41 -17.42 12.91
N ALA A 234 29.78 -18.09 14.01
CA ALA A 234 28.94 -18.20 15.21
C ALA A 234 28.69 -16.86 15.91
N ALA A 235 29.72 -15.99 15.94
CA ALA A 235 29.61 -14.66 16.54
C ALA A 235 28.59 -13.75 15.81
N ALA A 236 28.48 -13.89 14.48
CA ALA A 236 27.47 -13.13 13.70
C ALA A 236 26.05 -13.67 13.91
N LEU A 237 25.89 -14.99 14.12
CA LEU A 237 24.60 -15.57 14.45
C LEU A 237 24.13 -15.14 15.85
N THR A 238 25.03 -15.14 16.84
CA THR A 238 24.72 -14.65 18.20
C THR A 238 24.37 -13.17 18.18
N GLY A 239 25.12 -12.33 17.45
CA GLY A 239 24.80 -10.91 17.26
C GLY A 239 23.42 -10.71 16.61
N LYS A 240 23.06 -11.49 15.58
CA LYS A 240 21.76 -11.43 14.91
C LYS A 240 20.61 -11.95 15.78
N VAL A 241 20.85 -12.99 16.58
CA VAL A 241 19.88 -13.50 17.56
C VAL A 241 19.71 -12.51 18.72
N PHE A 242 20.83 -11.96 19.25
CA PHE A 242 20.79 -10.93 20.28
C PHE A 242 20.15 -9.64 19.76
N GLY A 243 20.47 -9.20 18.54
CA GLY A 243 19.80 -8.09 17.85
C GLY A 243 18.30 -8.31 17.74
N LYS A 244 17.84 -9.50 17.32
CA LYS A 244 16.41 -9.83 17.29
C LYS A 244 15.76 -9.95 18.66
N VAL A 245 16.49 -10.26 19.71
CA VAL A 245 15.99 -10.28 21.10
C VAL A 245 15.92 -8.87 21.68
N LEU A 246 16.91 -8.01 21.36
CA LEU A 246 16.89 -6.59 21.70
C LEU A 246 15.88 -5.80 20.85
N ASP A 247 15.61 -6.25 19.64
CA ASP A 247 14.63 -5.68 18.69
C ASP A 247 13.17 -6.08 19.02
N ARG A 248 12.92 -6.48 20.26
CA ARG A 248 11.55 -6.63 20.78
C ARG A 248 10.72 -5.34 20.67
N LYS A 249 11.39 -4.18 20.60
CA LYS A 249 10.75 -2.87 20.36
C LYS A 249 10.33 -2.66 18.90
N ASN A 250 10.95 -3.35 17.93
CA ASN A 250 10.69 -3.20 16.48
C ASN A 250 9.95 -4.41 15.87
N ARG A 251 9.28 -5.22 16.66
CA ARG A 251 8.39 -6.25 16.07
C ARG A 251 7.25 -5.53 15.37
N PRO A 252 6.90 -5.94 14.12
CA PRO A 252 5.69 -5.44 13.49
C PRO A 252 4.52 -5.63 14.46
N VAL A 253 3.80 -4.55 14.70
CA VAL A 253 2.61 -4.59 15.56
C VAL A 253 1.62 -5.56 14.92
N ASP A 254 1.18 -6.56 15.67
CA ASP A 254 0.07 -7.42 15.27
C ASP A 254 -1.20 -6.58 15.38
N TYR A 255 -1.66 -6.05 14.25
CA TYR A 255 -2.78 -5.13 14.21
C TYR A 255 -4.05 -5.74 14.81
N SER A 256 -4.33 -7.01 14.54
CA SER A 256 -5.54 -7.68 15.07
C SER A 256 -5.57 -7.70 16.60
N LYS A 257 -4.39 -7.76 17.25
CA LYS A 257 -4.27 -7.65 18.71
C LYS A 257 -4.22 -6.20 19.18
N TRP A 258 -3.72 -5.30 18.35
CA TRP A 258 -3.64 -3.88 18.65
C TRP A 258 -5.03 -3.26 18.68
N ILE A 259 -5.86 -3.49 17.66
CA ILE A 259 -7.19 -2.89 17.54
C ILE A 259 -8.10 -3.29 18.70
N VAL A 260 -8.11 -4.56 19.09
CA VAL A 260 -8.93 -5.05 20.23
C VAL A 260 -8.62 -4.32 21.55
N LYS A 261 -7.38 -3.81 21.72
CA LYS A 261 -6.97 -3.04 22.90
C LYS A 261 -7.25 -1.55 22.78
N HIS A 262 -7.59 -1.07 21.59
CA HIS A 262 -7.81 0.36 21.30
C HIS A 262 -9.28 0.66 20.98
N LEU A 263 -10.10 -0.35 20.77
CA LEU A 263 -11.54 -0.20 20.78
C LEU A 263 -12.00 0.07 22.23
N PRO A 264 -13.05 0.88 22.42
CA PRO A 264 -13.57 1.20 23.75
C PRO A 264 -14.07 -0.05 24.45
N ASP A 265 -13.73 -0.18 25.72
CA ASP A 265 -14.23 -1.28 26.55
C ASP A 265 -15.67 -1.00 27.04
N LYS A 266 -16.29 -2.01 27.69
CA LYS A 266 -17.67 -1.91 28.17
C LYS A 266 -17.86 -0.79 29.21
N ALA A 267 -16.82 -0.46 29.99
CA ALA A 267 -16.91 0.57 31.02
C ALA A 267 -16.82 1.97 30.35
N GLU A 268 -15.94 2.14 29.38
CA GLU A 268 -15.86 3.35 28.56
C GLU A 268 -17.17 3.61 27.82
N LEU A 269 -17.73 2.62 27.14
CA LEU A 269 -19.02 2.74 26.45
C LEU A 269 -20.18 3.09 27.40
N ALA A 270 -20.16 2.55 28.63
CA ALA A 270 -21.18 2.87 29.64
C ALA A 270 -21.05 4.31 30.16
N GLU A 271 -19.83 4.84 30.23
CA GLU A 271 -19.59 6.23 30.63
C GLU A 271 -19.95 7.21 29.51
N GLU A 272 -19.63 6.86 28.26
CA GLU A 272 -20.02 7.64 27.08
C GLU A 272 -21.54 7.83 26.98
N ARG A 273 -22.32 6.78 27.24
CA ARG A 273 -23.80 6.85 27.25
C ARG A 273 -24.35 7.82 28.30
N LYS A 274 -23.60 8.08 29.38
CA LYS A 274 -24.00 9.02 30.44
C LYS A 274 -23.54 10.44 30.18
N THR A 275 -22.59 10.61 29.27
CA THR A 275 -21.98 11.91 28.99
C THR A 275 -23.02 12.85 28.41
N LYS A 276 -23.11 14.06 29.00
CA LYS A 276 -23.97 15.13 28.51
C LYS A 276 -23.12 16.18 27.80
N PHE A 277 -23.46 16.45 26.56
CA PHE A 277 -22.83 17.49 25.78
C PHE A 277 -23.63 18.80 25.85
N SER A 278 -22.96 19.92 25.74
CA SER A 278 -23.59 21.24 25.66
C SER A 278 -24.35 21.41 24.34
N ARG A 279 -23.79 20.86 23.25
CA ARG A 279 -24.39 20.82 21.92
C ARG A 279 -24.68 19.37 21.56
N ASN A 280 -25.91 19.09 21.17
CA ASN A 280 -26.40 17.74 20.86
C ASN A 280 -26.92 17.69 19.40
N PRO A 281 -26.01 17.76 18.38
CA PRO A 281 -26.43 17.73 16.99
C PRO A 281 -27.06 16.38 16.65
N LYS A 282 -28.07 16.40 15.77
CA LYS A 282 -28.65 15.18 15.20
C LYS A 282 -27.84 14.74 13.99
N PHE A 283 -27.47 13.46 13.93
CA PHE A 283 -26.81 12.85 12.79
C PHE A 283 -27.83 12.11 11.92
N SER A 284 -27.81 12.36 10.61
CA SER A 284 -28.50 11.52 9.62
C SER A 284 -27.49 10.61 8.96
N ILE A 285 -27.57 9.32 9.24
CA ILE A 285 -26.73 8.30 8.60
C ILE A 285 -27.43 7.91 7.30
N VAL A 286 -26.80 8.15 6.16
CA VAL A 286 -27.37 7.93 4.82
C VAL A 286 -26.72 6.72 4.17
N ILE A 287 -27.53 5.76 3.75
CA ILE A 287 -27.05 4.48 3.22
C ILE A 287 -27.84 4.11 1.95
N PRO A 288 -27.18 4.01 0.79
CA PRO A 288 -27.75 3.47 -0.41
C PRO A 288 -27.73 1.94 -0.40
N LEU A 289 -28.86 1.29 -0.61
CA LEU A 289 -28.99 -0.15 -0.72
C LEU A 289 -29.17 -0.54 -2.18
N TYR A 290 -28.48 -1.60 -2.63
CA TYR A 290 -28.70 -2.20 -3.95
C TYR A 290 -28.45 -3.70 -3.90
N LYS A 291 -29.55 -4.49 -3.91
CA LYS A 291 -29.49 -5.95 -3.80
C LYS A 291 -28.61 -6.44 -2.64
N THR A 292 -28.58 -5.67 -1.57
CA THR A 292 -27.76 -5.90 -0.39
C THR A 292 -28.15 -7.21 0.28
N PRO A 293 -27.21 -8.11 0.64
CA PRO A 293 -27.51 -9.26 1.46
C PRO A 293 -28.04 -8.85 2.84
N GLU A 294 -29.21 -9.38 3.24
CA GLU A 294 -29.87 -9.04 4.53
C GLU A 294 -28.91 -9.16 5.73
N LYS A 295 -28.05 -10.19 5.72
CA LYS A 295 -27.06 -10.43 6.79
C LYS A 295 -26.15 -9.22 7.04
N TYR A 296 -25.62 -8.60 6.00
CA TYR A 296 -24.69 -7.47 6.14
C TYR A 296 -25.42 -6.20 6.54
N LEU A 297 -26.60 -5.97 5.95
CA LEU A 297 -27.43 -4.86 6.38
C LEU A 297 -27.83 -4.97 7.86
N GLN A 298 -28.13 -6.19 8.36
CA GLN A 298 -28.41 -6.41 9.77
C GLN A 298 -27.18 -6.05 10.64
N GLN A 299 -25.98 -6.49 10.27
CA GLN A 299 -24.77 -6.18 11.02
C GLN A 299 -24.47 -4.67 11.04
N LEU A 300 -24.68 -3.98 9.93
CA LEU A 300 -24.59 -2.52 9.89
C LEU A 300 -25.60 -1.86 10.83
N VAL A 301 -26.88 -2.25 10.77
CA VAL A 301 -27.93 -1.71 11.62
C VAL A 301 -27.62 -1.97 13.10
N ASP A 302 -27.19 -3.18 13.45
CA ASP A 302 -26.76 -3.54 14.83
C ASP A 302 -25.63 -2.62 15.30
N SER A 303 -24.66 -2.27 14.43
CA SER A 303 -23.56 -1.37 14.76
C SER A 303 -24.01 0.08 14.99
N ILE A 304 -25.07 0.52 14.29
CA ILE A 304 -25.67 1.84 14.44
C ILE A 304 -26.53 1.89 15.71
N GLU A 305 -27.33 0.88 15.99
CA GLU A 305 -28.12 0.77 17.23
C GLU A 305 -27.21 0.70 18.47
N ALA A 306 -26.02 0.12 18.34
CA ALA A 306 -25.01 0.03 19.40
C ALA A 306 -24.36 1.38 19.76
N GLN A 307 -24.54 2.44 18.97
CA GLN A 307 -23.89 3.72 19.18
C GLN A 307 -24.13 4.27 20.61
N THR A 308 -23.07 4.79 21.21
CA THR A 308 -23.15 5.38 22.55
C THR A 308 -23.80 6.76 22.55
N TYR A 309 -23.82 7.44 21.40
CA TYR A 309 -24.57 8.68 21.19
C TYR A 309 -25.90 8.37 20.48
N GLY A 310 -27.02 8.71 21.11
CA GLY A 310 -28.35 8.27 20.68
C GLY A 310 -29.13 9.23 19.76
N ASN A 311 -28.65 10.49 19.53
CA ASN A 311 -29.37 11.46 18.70
C ASN A 311 -29.01 11.32 17.22
N TRP A 312 -29.47 10.24 16.61
CA TRP A 312 -29.28 9.92 15.21
C TRP A 312 -30.59 9.47 14.55
N GLU A 313 -30.63 9.52 13.25
CA GLU A 313 -31.58 8.83 12.39
C GLU A 313 -30.85 8.05 11.31
N LEU A 314 -31.45 6.96 10.83
CA LEU A 314 -30.94 6.13 9.77
C LEU A 314 -31.85 6.27 8.54
N CYS A 315 -31.30 6.77 7.42
CA CYS A 315 -32.00 6.96 6.17
C CYS A 315 -31.50 5.90 5.16
N LEU A 316 -32.29 4.84 4.96
CA LEU A 316 -32.02 3.75 4.03
C LEU A 316 -32.72 4.02 2.71
N SER A 317 -32.00 4.14 1.61
CA SER A 317 -32.60 4.26 0.28
C SER A 317 -32.39 2.96 -0.50
N ASP A 318 -33.48 2.26 -0.78
CA ASP A 318 -33.44 1.03 -1.57
C ASP A 318 -33.57 1.33 -3.06
N GLY A 319 -32.45 1.32 -3.77
CA GLY A 319 -32.33 1.49 -5.20
C GLY A 319 -32.42 0.20 -6.01
N SER A 320 -32.88 -0.89 -5.40
CA SER A 320 -33.02 -2.18 -6.11
C SER A 320 -34.21 -2.22 -7.10
N GLY A 321 -35.14 -1.27 -6.96
CA GLY A 321 -36.39 -1.23 -7.75
C GLY A 321 -37.54 -2.00 -7.09
N ALA A 322 -38.66 -2.15 -7.83
CA ALA A 322 -39.90 -2.71 -7.29
C ALA A 322 -39.76 -4.14 -6.73
N ASP A 323 -38.85 -4.94 -7.29
CA ASP A 323 -38.63 -6.35 -6.90
C ASP A 323 -37.45 -6.49 -5.91
N SER A 324 -37.32 -5.56 -4.99
CA SER A 324 -36.25 -5.59 -3.98
C SER A 324 -36.32 -6.84 -3.09
N PRO A 325 -35.21 -7.57 -2.93
CA PRO A 325 -35.13 -8.73 -2.04
C PRO A 325 -35.24 -8.35 -0.56
N LEU A 326 -35.10 -7.06 -0.23
CA LEU A 326 -35.09 -6.54 1.14
C LEU A 326 -36.45 -6.04 1.63
N THR A 327 -37.49 -6.05 0.80
CA THR A 327 -38.80 -5.42 1.11
C THR A 327 -39.33 -5.84 2.48
N ASP A 328 -39.39 -7.13 2.79
CA ASP A 328 -39.92 -7.61 4.07
C ASP A 328 -39.02 -7.25 5.25
N TYR A 329 -37.70 -7.29 5.06
CA TYR A 329 -36.75 -6.91 6.08
C TYR A 329 -36.85 -5.41 6.42
N LEU A 330 -36.87 -4.56 5.40
CA LEU A 330 -36.99 -3.11 5.54
C LEU A 330 -38.34 -2.71 6.20
N ASN A 331 -39.42 -3.43 5.90
CA ASN A 331 -40.72 -3.22 6.57
C ASN A 331 -40.67 -3.58 8.06
N ARG A 332 -39.87 -4.56 8.44
CA ARG A 332 -39.65 -4.90 9.87
C ARG A 332 -38.82 -3.85 10.56
N LEU A 333 -37.72 -3.43 9.95
CA LEU A 333 -36.81 -2.40 10.47
C LEU A 333 -37.53 -1.08 10.77
N GLU A 334 -38.27 -0.56 9.81
CA GLU A 334 -38.98 0.71 9.93
C GLU A 334 -40.05 0.69 11.06
N LYS A 335 -40.55 -0.50 11.40
CA LYS A 335 -41.49 -0.68 12.52
C LYS A 335 -40.81 -0.91 13.87
N SER A 336 -39.52 -1.29 13.89
CA SER A 336 -38.79 -1.62 15.10
C SER A 336 -38.21 -0.39 15.79
N ASP A 337 -37.85 0.66 15.03
CA ASP A 337 -37.25 1.89 15.57
C ASP A 337 -37.70 3.11 14.76
N ASP A 338 -38.35 4.07 15.43
CA ASP A 338 -38.87 5.31 14.80
C ASP A 338 -37.76 6.21 14.23
N ARG A 339 -36.50 5.94 14.56
CA ARG A 339 -35.32 6.64 13.99
C ARG A 339 -34.94 6.11 12.62
N ILE A 340 -35.46 4.96 12.19
CA ILE A 340 -35.16 4.36 10.89
C ILE A 340 -36.19 4.78 9.87
N ARG A 341 -35.73 5.32 8.77
CA ARG A 341 -36.55 5.74 7.62
C ARG A 341 -36.13 4.99 6.37
N VAL A 342 -37.10 4.40 5.69
CA VAL A 342 -36.85 3.64 4.46
C VAL A 342 -37.45 4.37 3.26
N ILE A 343 -36.60 4.70 2.30
CA ILE A 343 -36.97 5.29 1.03
C ILE A 343 -36.99 4.17 -0.01
N ARG A 344 -38.17 3.85 -0.54
CA ARG A 344 -38.38 2.82 -1.56
C ARG A 344 -38.45 3.48 -2.92
N ASN A 345 -37.65 2.99 -3.85
CA ASN A 345 -37.57 3.51 -5.21
C ASN A 345 -38.19 2.50 -6.17
N ASP A 346 -39.18 2.91 -6.97
CA ASP A 346 -39.87 2.03 -7.92
C ASP A 346 -38.95 1.55 -9.05
N GLN A 347 -37.90 2.31 -9.34
CA GLN A 347 -36.92 1.99 -10.36
C GLN A 347 -35.55 1.77 -9.74
N ALA A 348 -34.73 0.95 -10.41
CA ALA A 348 -33.33 0.77 -10.02
C ALA A 348 -32.56 2.09 -10.17
N LEU A 349 -31.86 2.50 -9.12
CA LEU A 349 -31.08 3.73 -9.09
C LEU A 349 -29.59 3.41 -9.12
N GLN A 350 -28.81 4.30 -9.76
CA GLN A 350 -27.36 4.32 -9.65
C GLN A 350 -26.94 4.92 -8.29
N ILE A 351 -25.67 4.74 -7.93
CA ILE A 351 -25.17 5.02 -6.58
C ILE A 351 -25.41 6.49 -6.15
N ALA A 352 -25.12 7.47 -6.98
CA ALA A 352 -25.32 8.88 -6.64
C ALA A 352 -26.81 9.20 -6.45
N GLU A 353 -27.68 8.75 -7.36
CA GLU A 353 -29.12 9.00 -7.27
C GLU A 353 -29.73 8.32 -6.04
N ASN A 354 -29.28 7.12 -5.72
CA ASN A 354 -29.74 6.35 -4.57
C ASN A 354 -29.30 7.00 -3.25
N THR A 355 -28.03 7.40 -3.14
CA THR A 355 -27.52 8.15 -1.96
C THR A 355 -28.27 9.48 -1.81
N ASN A 356 -28.52 10.19 -2.91
CA ASN A 356 -29.28 11.44 -2.89
C ASN A 356 -30.73 11.26 -2.40
N ALA A 357 -31.37 10.12 -2.68
CA ALA A 357 -32.70 9.82 -2.16
C ALA A 357 -32.67 9.67 -0.63
N ALA A 358 -31.65 9.00 -0.07
CA ALA A 358 -31.42 8.95 1.38
C ALA A 358 -31.15 10.35 1.98
N MET A 359 -30.29 11.15 1.33
CA MET A 359 -29.93 12.50 1.77
C MET A 359 -31.15 13.43 1.82
N LYS A 360 -32.09 13.33 0.86
CA LYS A 360 -33.35 14.12 0.83
C LYS A 360 -34.23 13.84 2.04
N ALA A 361 -34.17 12.63 2.59
CA ALA A 361 -34.95 12.26 3.78
C ALA A 361 -34.26 12.69 5.10
N ALA A 362 -32.98 13.07 5.03
CA ALA A 362 -32.18 13.49 6.17
C ALA A 362 -32.66 14.81 6.79
N THR A 363 -32.89 14.78 8.11
CA THR A 363 -33.36 15.96 8.88
C THR A 363 -32.35 16.39 9.95
N GLY A 364 -31.24 15.69 10.10
CA GLY A 364 -30.19 15.97 11.08
C GLY A 364 -29.35 17.20 10.72
N ASP A 365 -28.60 17.68 11.70
CA ASP A 365 -27.65 18.79 11.55
C ASP A 365 -26.41 18.40 10.74
N PHE A 366 -26.03 17.12 10.82
CA PHE A 366 -24.90 16.54 10.12
C PHE A 366 -25.31 15.27 9.37
N ILE A 367 -24.74 15.07 8.20
CA ILE A 367 -24.91 13.87 7.38
C ILE A 367 -23.66 13.00 7.53
N VAL A 368 -23.89 11.70 7.78
CA VAL A 368 -22.86 10.66 7.91
C VAL A 368 -23.02 9.70 6.75
N PHE A 369 -21.96 9.43 6.02
CA PHE A 369 -21.95 8.49 4.90
C PHE A 369 -21.41 7.14 5.33
N ALA A 370 -22.12 6.07 5.00
CA ALA A 370 -21.68 4.70 5.21
C ALA A 370 -22.18 3.79 4.09
N ASP A 371 -21.45 2.73 3.83
CA ASP A 371 -21.83 1.69 2.87
C ASP A 371 -22.65 0.58 3.53
N HIS A 372 -23.47 -0.09 2.74
CA HIS A 372 -24.52 -1.00 3.22
C HIS A 372 -24.01 -2.33 3.81
N ASP A 373 -22.74 -2.64 3.68
CA ASP A 373 -22.10 -3.90 4.09
C ASP A 373 -20.98 -3.71 5.13
N ASP A 374 -20.79 -2.46 5.60
CA ASP A 374 -19.74 -2.08 6.54
C ASP A 374 -20.26 -2.00 8.00
N GLU A 375 -19.38 -1.63 8.93
CA GLU A 375 -19.74 -1.44 10.33
C GLU A 375 -19.07 -0.20 10.93
N LEU A 376 -19.77 0.47 11.86
CA LEU A 376 -19.24 1.56 12.65
C LEU A 376 -18.78 1.04 14.02
N THR A 377 -17.70 1.62 14.58
CA THR A 377 -17.40 1.36 16.01
C THR A 377 -18.50 1.96 16.89
N PRO A 378 -18.79 1.37 18.06
CA PRO A 378 -19.91 1.79 18.90
C PRO A 378 -19.78 3.21 19.47
N ASP A 379 -18.59 3.82 19.42
CA ASP A 379 -18.31 5.17 19.87
C ASP A 379 -18.15 6.19 18.70
N ALA A 380 -18.42 5.79 17.47
CA ALA A 380 -18.15 6.63 16.30
C ALA A 380 -18.87 7.98 16.37
N LEU A 381 -20.18 7.99 16.60
CA LEU A 381 -20.94 9.24 16.69
C LEU A 381 -20.60 10.03 17.97
N PHE A 382 -20.26 9.36 19.06
CA PHE A 382 -19.79 10.01 20.29
C PHE A 382 -18.49 10.82 20.03
N ARG A 383 -17.53 10.24 19.29
CA ARG A 383 -16.28 10.95 18.94
C ARG A 383 -16.56 12.16 18.05
N CYS A 384 -17.47 12.03 17.11
CA CYS A 384 -17.91 13.16 16.29
C CYS A 384 -18.51 14.29 17.14
N VAL A 385 -19.46 13.97 18.03
CA VAL A 385 -20.09 14.97 18.94
C VAL A 385 -19.05 15.60 19.84
N LYS A 386 -18.11 14.82 20.36
CA LYS A 386 -17.04 15.33 21.22
C LYS A 386 -16.22 16.39 20.46
N ALA A 387 -15.75 16.08 19.25
CA ALA A 387 -15.02 17.05 18.41
C ALA A 387 -15.84 18.31 18.16
N LEU A 388 -17.14 18.19 17.82
CA LEU A 388 -18.06 19.31 17.58
C LEU A 388 -18.37 20.14 18.84
N ASN A 389 -18.10 19.63 20.04
CA ASN A 389 -18.22 20.39 21.29
C ASN A 389 -16.88 21.01 21.71
N GLU A 390 -15.76 20.47 21.27
CA GLU A 390 -14.41 21.02 21.45
C GLU A 390 -14.18 22.23 20.52
N ASP A 391 -14.71 22.16 19.28
CA ASP A 391 -14.68 23.25 18.33
C ASP A 391 -16.04 23.39 17.61
N LEU A 392 -16.73 24.50 17.87
CA LEU A 392 -18.09 24.77 17.37
C LEU A 392 -18.15 25.18 15.90
N GLU A 393 -17.00 25.55 15.33
CA GLU A 393 -16.91 26.01 13.93
C GLU A 393 -16.71 24.86 12.94
N LEU A 394 -16.47 23.65 13.42
CA LEU A 394 -16.26 22.47 12.58
C LEU A 394 -17.49 22.15 11.73
N LYS A 395 -17.25 21.89 10.46
CA LYS A 395 -18.27 21.56 9.47
C LYS A 395 -18.04 20.22 8.77
N VAL A 396 -16.80 19.76 8.71
CA VAL A 396 -16.42 18.50 8.09
C VAL A 396 -15.56 17.70 9.07
N LEU A 397 -15.93 16.43 9.29
CA LEU A 397 -15.14 15.50 10.09
C LEU A 397 -14.84 14.25 9.27
N TYR A 398 -13.69 13.65 9.49
CA TYR A 398 -13.37 12.32 8.98
C TYR A 398 -12.51 11.55 9.99
N SER A 399 -12.52 10.22 9.88
CA SER A 399 -11.77 9.36 10.80
C SER A 399 -10.84 8.41 10.08
N ASP A 400 -9.98 7.73 10.86
CA ASP A 400 -9.28 6.54 10.40
C ASP A 400 -10.26 5.39 10.16
N GLU A 401 -9.83 4.42 9.36
CA GLU A 401 -10.59 3.22 9.02
C GLU A 401 -9.69 1.99 9.00
N ASP A 402 -10.27 0.82 9.05
CA ASP A 402 -9.57 -0.43 8.76
C ASP A 402 -10.43 -1.34 7.88
N LYS A 403 -9.89 -2.49 7.52
CA LYS A 403 -10.62 -3.52 6.80
C LYS A 403 -11.03 -4.63 7.73
N MET A 404 -12.23 -5.18 7.50
CA MET A 404 -12.69 -6.36 8.20
C MET A 404 -13.03 -7.51 7.25
N SER A 405 -12.89 -8.72 7.76
CA SER A 405 -13.23 -9.95 7.03
C SER A 405 -14.75 -10.09 6.83
N MET A 406 -15.15 -10.92 5.85
CA MET A 406 -16.55 -11.18 5.51
C MET A 406 -17.43 -11.59 6.71
N ASP A 407 -16.84 -12.29 7.68
CA ASP A 407 -17.51 -12.74 8.89
C ASP A 407 -17.56 -11.68 10.02
N GLY A 408 -16.90 -10.53 9.83
CA GLY A 408 -16.85 -9.45 10.82
C GLY A 408 -15.88 -9.67 11.99
N HIS A 409 -15.11 -10.76 11.99
CA HIS A 409 -14.32 -11.15 13.18
C HIS A 409 -12.85 -10.76 13.15
N LYS A 410 -12.31 -10.42 11.98
CA LYS A 410 -10.88 -10.11 11.81
C LYS A 410 -10.69 -8.73 11.18
N PHE A 411 -9.96 -7.88 11.89
CA PHE A 411 -9.57 -6.55 11.40
C PHE A 411 -8.13 -6.56 10.89
N PHE A 412 -7.86 -5.87 9.76
CA PHE A 412 -6.56 -5.84 9.11
C PHE A 412 -6.40 -4.58 8.23
N GLN A 413 -5.19 -4.30 7.78
CA GLN A 413 -4.85 -3.19 6.90
C GLN A 413 -5.45 -1.84 7.36
N PRO A 414 -5.08 -1.33 8.58
CA PRO A 414 -5.55 -0.02 9.01
C PRO A 414 -5.06 1.08 8.06
N HIS A 415 -5.90 2.06 7.86
CA HIS A 415 -5.59 3.30 7.19
C HIS A 415 -5.61 4.43 8.22
N PHE A 416 -4.44 4.74 8.80
CA PHE A 416 -4.24 5.90 9.65
C PHE A 416 -4.02 7.11 8.77
N LYS A 417 -4.93 8.05 8.81
CA LYS A 417 -4.98 9.21 7.93
C LYS A 417 -4.23 10.39 8.54
N PRO A 418 -3.64 11.29 7.74
CA PRO A 418 -3.11 12.54 8.26
C PRO A 418 -4.24 13.55 8.54
N ASP A 419 -3.90 14.64 9.22
CA ASP A 419 -4.72 15.83 9.23
C ASP A 419 -4.94 16.33 7.81
N PHE A 420 -5.99 17.16 7.62
CA PHE A 420 -6.43 17.55 6.28
C PHE A 420 -5.30 18.11 5.42
N ASN A 421 -5.10 17.47 4.28
CA ASN A 421 -4.12 17.83 3.27
C ASN A 421 -4.74 17.75 1.88
N ILE A 422 -4.93 18.90 1.25
CA ILE A 422 -5.57 19.02 -0.08
C ILE A 422 -4.71 18.39 -1.17
N ASP A 423 -3.37 18.48 -1.09
CA ASP A 423 -2.48 17.91 -2.10
C ASP A 423 -2.55 16.38 -2.09
N LEU A 424 -2.62 15.79 -0.88
CA LEU A 424 -2.85 14.35 -0.76
C LEU A 424 -4.24 13.97 -1.28
N LEU A 425 -5.27 14.79 -1.00
CA LEU A 425 -6.61 14.54 -1.52
C LEU A 425 -6.62 14.61 -3.05
N CYS A 426 -5.86 15.49 -3.69
CA CYS A 426 -5.69 15.53 -5.15
C CYS A 426 -4.90 14.35 -5.72
N THR A 427 -4.27 13.54 -4.87
CA THR A 427 -3.49 12.36 -5.30
C THR A 427 -4.26 11.06 -5.09
N VAL A 428 -5.06 10.97 -4.02
CA VAL A 428 -5.82 9.78 -3.63
C VAL A 428 -7.00 10.18 -2.76
N ASN A 429 -8.15 9.51 -2.95
CA ASN A 429 -9.29 9.69 -2.03
C ASN A 429 -8.99 9.02 -0.68
N TYR A 430 -8.22 9.71 0.17
CA TYR A 430 -7.83 9.16 1.48
C TYR A 430 -8.87 9.40 2.58
N ILE A 431 -9.80 10.34 2.39
CA ILE A 431 -10.83 10.66 3.37
C ILE A 431 -11.87 9.54 3.46
N CYS A 432 -12.42 9.10 2.34
CA CYS A 432 -13.35 7.97 2.13
C CYS A 432 -14.38 7.80 3.28
N HIS A 433 -14.11 6.93 4.26
CA HIS A 433 -14.94 6.65 5.43
C HIS A 433 -14.13 6.80 6.75
N LEU A 434 -14.70 7.11 7.91
CA LEU A 434 -16.01 7.72 8.09
C LEU A 434 -15.97 9.17 7.63
N PHE A 435 -16.97 9.61 6.88
CA PHE A 435 -17.10 11.00 6.44
C PHE A 435 -18.37 11.62 6.99
N VAL A 436 -18.23 12.78 7.62
CA VAL A 436 -19.34 13.51 8.27
C VAL A 436 -19.30 14.97 7.83
N VAL A 437 -20.42 15.48 7.38
CA VAL A 437 -20.51 16.87 6.90
C VAL A 437 -21.75 17.57 7.45
N LYS A 438 -21.61 18.84 7.81
CA LYS A 438 -22.72 19.70 8.25
C LYS A 438 -23.74 19.86 7.12
N LYS A 439 -25.02 19.67 7.41
CA LYS A 439 -26.09 19.76 6.41
C LYS A 439 -26.12 21.11 5.67
N GLU A 440 -25.77 22.20 6.36
CA GLU A 440 -25.62 23.52 5.77
C GLU A 440 -24.68 23.55 4.55
N ILE A 441 -23.56 22.82 4.61
CA ILE A 441 -22.62 22.68 3.49
C ILE A 441 -23.30 21.98 2.32
N VAL A 442 -24.01 20.87 2.60
CA VAL A 442 -24.73 20.11 1.57
C VAL A 442 -25.79 20.96 0.88
N ASP A 443 -26.53 21.76 1.66
CA ASP A 443 -27.55 22.66 1.12
C ASP A 443 -26.94 23.76 0.22
N GLN A 444 -25.70 24.17 0.51
CA GLN A 444 -24.96 25.16 -0.28
C GLN A 444 -24.41 24.60 -1.59
N ILE A 445 -23.76 23.39 -1.53
CA ILE A 445 -23.02 22.85 -2.68
C ILE A 445 -23.84 21.90 -3.55
N GLY A 446 -25.02 21.48 -3.08
CA GLY A 446 -25.84 20.44 -3.67
C GLY A 446 -25.36 19.02 -3.33
N MET A 447 -26.11 18.04 -3.79
CA MET A 447 -25.91 16.61 -3.50
C MET A 447 -24.86 15.97 -4.43
N LEU A 448 -24.73 14.64 -4.38
CA LEU A 448 -23.85 13.86 -5.25
C LEU A 448 -24.28 14.00 -6.72
N LYS A 449 -23.32 13.95 -7.62
CA LYS A 449 -23.55 14.11 -9.06
C LYS A 449 -23.33 12.81 -9.80
N LYS A 450 -24.30 12.41 -10.61
CA LYS A 450 -24.29 11.16 -11.41
C LYS A 450 -23.12 11.06 -12.39
N GLU A 451 -22.65 12.20 -12.90
CA GLU A 451 -21.50 12.26 -13.82
C GLU A 451 -20.20 11.72 -13.22
N PHE A 452 -20.15 11.59 -11.89
CA PHE A 452 -19.03 11.02 -11.15
C PHE A 452 -19.32 9.63 -10.57
N ASP A 453 -20.37 8.94 -11.00
CA ASP A 453 -20.67 7.59 -10.52
C ASP A 453 -19.42 6.69 -10.58
N GLY A 454 -19.12 6.02 -9.45
CA GLY A 454 -17.89 5.28 -9.18
C GLY A 454 -16.82 6.06 -8.39
N ALA A 455 -16.90 7.39 -8.36
CA ALA A 455 -16.14 8.30 -7.51
C ALA A 455 -16.98 9.54 -7.14
N GLN A 456 -18.28 9.35 -6.99
CA GLN A 456 -19.25 10.40 -6.65
C GLN A 456 -18.99 11.00 -5.26
N ASP A 457 -18.50 10.18 -4.34
CA ASP A 457 -18.04 10.55 -3.01
C ASP A 457 -16.82 11.48 -3.08
N TYR A 458 -15.89 11.20 -3.97
CA TYR A 458 -14.66 11.96 -4.14
C TYR A 458 -14.94 13.39 -4.63
N ASP A 459 -15.77 13.57 -5.68
CA ASP A 459 -16.23 14.90 -6.10
C ASP A 459 -16.98 15.62 -4.97
N PHE A 460 -17.82 14.87 -4.23
CA PHE A 460 -18.59 15.45 -3.14
C PHE A 460 -17.67 15.93 -2.00
N VAL A 461 -16.68 15.13 -1.61
CA VAL A 461 -15.67 15.52 -0.61
C VAL A 461 -14.93 16.78 -1.05
N PHE A 462 -14.49 16.91 -2.32
CA PHE A 462 -13.86 18.14 -2.81
C PHE A 462 -14.75 19.34 -2.62
N ARG A 463 -16.02 19.26 -3.05
CA ARG A 463 -16.97 20.38 -2.90
C ARG A 463 -17.23 20.73 -1.42
N CYS A 464 -17.30 19.73 -0.55
CA CYS A 464 -17.46 19.94 0.89
C CYS A 464 -16.27 20.68 1.50
N VAL A 465 -15.04 20.26 1.20
CA VAL A 465 -13.82 20.87 1.77
C VAL A 465 -13.56 22.26 1.19
N GLU A 466 -13.92 22.50 -0.08
CA GLU A 466 -13.89 23.84 -0.70
C GLU A 466 -14.82 24.82 0.00
N ALA A 467 -16.06 24.38 0.33
CA ALA A 467 -17.05 25.24 0.98
C ALA A 467 -16.77 25.44 2.48
N ALA A 468 -16.22 24.44 3.16
CA ALA A 468 -15.89 24.54 4.58
C ALA A 468 -14.62 25.38 4.83
N GLY A 469 -13.59 25.23 3.99
CA GLY A 469 -12.26 25.77 4.26
C GLY A 469 -11.50 24.96 5.32
N ARG A 470 -10.15 25.05 5.28
CA ARG A 470 -9.24 24.18 6.02
C ARG A 470 -9.50 24.14 7.53
N GLU A 471 -9.75 25.30 8.14
CA GLU A 471 -9.90 25.45 9.59
C GLU A 471 -11.19 24.81 10.13
N GLN A 472 -12.15 24.49 9.26
CA GLN A 472 -13.43 23.86 9.64
C GLN A 472 -13.47 22.35 9.34
N ILE A 473 -12.31 21.77 9.01
CA ILE A 473 -12.13 20.34 8.70
C ILE A 473 -11.31 19.70 9.80
N HIS A 474 -11.82 18.64 10.40
CA HIS A 474 -11.15 17.97 11.51
C HIS A 474 -11.00 16.47 11.28
N HIS A 475 -9.79 15.98 11.47
CA HIS A 475 -9.46 14.56 11.49
C HIS A 475 -9.62 14.00 12.91
N ILE A 476 -10.38 12.95 13.06
CA ILE A 476 -10.49 12.18 14.31
C ILE A 476 -9.52 11.00 14.20
N PRO A 477 -8.33 11.02 14.86
CA PRO A 477 -7.30 9.99 14.71
C PRO A 477 -7.66 8.71 15.48
N ARG A 478 -8.74 8.08 15.09
CA ARG A 478 -9.27 6.82 15.61
C ARG A 478 -9.93 6.02 14.51
N ILE A 479 -9.80 4.69 14.58
CA ILE A 479 -10.56 3.78 13.74
C ILE A 479 -12.03 3.83 14.22
N LEU A 480 -12.88 4.44 13.42
CA LEU A 480 -14.33 4.56 13.68
C LEU A 480 -15.18 3.82 12.65
N TYR A 481 -14.54 3.27 11.64
CA TYR A 481 -15.19 2.62 10.51
C TYR A 481 -14.44 1.34 10.11
N HIS A 482 -15.18 0.26 9.86
CA HIS A 482 -14.69 -1.03 9.45
C HIS A 482 -15.21 -1.37 8.06
N TRP A 483 -14.33 -1.33 7.05
CA TRP A 483 -14.65 -1.63 5.67
C TRP A 483 -14.63 -3.14 5.41
N ARG A 484 -15.78 -3.72 5.10
CA ARG A 484 -15.89 -5.16 4.82
C ARG A 484 -15.32 -5.50 3.45
N CYS A 485 -14.35 -6.41 3.43
CA CYS A 485 -13.73 -6.87 2.19
C CYS A 485 -14.41 -8.15 1.68
N HIS A 486 -14.95 -8.09 0.48
CA HIS A 486 -15.45 -9.24 -0.28
C HIS A 486 -14.87 -9.24 -1.71
N GLU A 487 -14.96 -10.39 -2.41
CA GLU A 487 -14.31 -10.60 -3.72
C GLU A 487 -14.73 -9.58 -4.80
N ASP A 488 -15.93 -9.02 -4.70
CA ASP A 488 -16.47 -8.00 -5.61
C ASP A 488 -16.19 -6.56 -5.13
N SER A 489 -15.53 -6.38 -3.99
CA SER A 489 -15.21 -5.05 -3.47
C SER A 489 -14.07 -4.41 -4.27
N THR A 490 -14.11 -3.08 -4.42
CA THR A 490 -13.03 -2.31 -5.05
C THR A 490 -11.69 -2.50 -4.34
N ALA A 491 -11.73 -2.85 -3.05
CA ALA A 491 -10.56 -3.10 -2.23
C ALA A 491 -9.81 -4.39 -2.59
N GLU A 492 -10.49 -5.39 -3.15
CA GLU A 492 -9.90 -6.69 -3.46
C GLU A 492 -9.74 -6.92 -4.97
N ASN A 493 -10.62 -6.34 -5.80
CA ASN A 493 -10.56 -6.42 -7.27
C ASN A 493 -10.71 -5.05 -7.94
N PRO A 494 -9.68 -4.18 -7.91
CA PRO A 494 -9.72 -2.86 -8.53
C PRO A 494 -10.01 -2.89 -10.03
N GLU A 495 -9.60 -3.95 -10.74
CA GLU A 495 -9.78 -4.07 -12.20
C GLU A 495 -11.24 -4.19 -12.62
N SER A 496 -12.13 -4.64 -11.73
CA SER A 496 -13.57 -4.77 -12.02
C SER A 496 -14.29 -3.43 -12.17
N LYS A 497 -13.68 -2.33 -11.69
CA LYS A 497 -14.28 -0.98 -11.65
C LYS A 497 -13.37 0.08 -12.27
N MET A 498 -12.78 -0.19 -13.44
CA MET A 498 -11.89 0.78 -14.13
C MET A 498 -12.57 2.14 -14.37
N TYR A 499 -13.89 2.17 -14.58
CA TYR A 499 -14.66 3.40 -14.73
C TYR A 499 -14.60 4.32 -13.49
N ALA A 500 -14.42 3.75 -12.29
CA ALA A 500 -14.31 4.51 -11.05
C ALA A 500 -13.00 5.33 -11.01
N PHE A 501 -11.90 4.79 -11.55
CA PHE A 501 -10.64 5.52 -11.65
C PHE A 501 -10.70 6.66 -12.68
N ASP A 502 -11.47 6.48 -13.76
CA ASP A 502 -11.75 7.57 -14.70
C ASP A 502 -12.62 8.67 -14.06
N ALA A 503 -13.60 8.27 -13.27
CA ALA A 503 -14.45 9.21 -12.53
C ALA A 503 -13.65 9.98 -11.47
N GLY A 504 -12.70 9.33 -10.78
CA GLY A 504 -11.79 9.98 -9.83
C GLY A 504 -10.91 11.05 -10.49
N ALA A 505 -10.33 10.74 -11.65
CA ALA A 505 -9.57 11.73 -12.40
C ALA A 505 -10.45 12.94 -12.80
N ARG A 506 -11.70 12.70 -13.21
CA ARG A 506 -12.66 13.79 -13.50
C ARG A 506 -13.02 14.60 -12.26
N ALA A 507 -13.15 13.96 -11.09
CA ALA A 507 -13.44 14.65 -9.83
C ALA A 507 -12.31 15.63 -9.45
N ILE A 508 -11.06 15.20 -9.55
CA ILE A 508 -9.88 16.05 -9.34
C ILE A 508 -9.85 17.20 -10.37
N LYS A 509 -10.07 16.89 -11.64
CA LYS A 509 -10.13 17.92 -12.71
C LYS A 509 -11.20 18.96 -12.41
N ALA A 510 -12.42 18.52 -12.02
CA ALA A 510 -13.52 19.41 -11.67
C ALA A 510 -13.22 20.30 -10.46
N HIS A 511 -12.45 19.79 -9.47
CA HIS A 511 -11.94 20.60 -8.36
C HIS A 511 -11.09 21.77 -8.87
N TYR A 512 -10.07 21.51 -9.68
CA TYR A 512 -9.20 22.54 -10.22
C TYR A 512 -9.93 23.50 -11.19
N ASP A 513 -10.92 22.99 -11.95
CA ASP A 513 -11.75 23.82 -12.82
C ASP A 513 -12.58 24.84 -12.01
N ARG A 514 -13.12 24.45 -10.85
CA ARG A 514 -13.82 25.37 -9.94
C ARG A 514 -12.89 26.43 -9.35
N LEU A 515 -11.61 26.10 -9.16
CA LEU A 515 -10.58 27.04 -8.71
C LEU A 515 -10.00 27.91 -9.83
N GLY A 516 -10.34 27.64 -11.09
CA GLY A 516 -9.80 28.36 -12.26
C GLY A 516 -8.33 28.00 -12.55
N VAL A 517 -7.84 26.86 -12.06
CA VAL A 517 -6.46 26.40 -12.24
C VAL A 517 -6.39 25.40 -13.41
N PRO A 518 -5.67 25.73 -14.49
CA PRO A 518 -5.55 24.83 -15.64
C PRO A 518 -4.62 23.65 -15.32
N VAL A 519 -5.16 22.43 -15.39
CA VAL A 519 -4.42 21.17 -15.11
C VAL A 519 -4.77 20.07 -16.08
N GLU A 520 -3.85 19.11 -16.23
CA GLU A 520 -4.10 17.76 -16.73
C GLU A 520 -3.97 16.76 -15.58
N ILE A 521 -4.88 15.77 -15.54
CA ILE A 521 -4.83 14.72 -14.54
C ILE A 521 -4.36 13.42 -15.19
N GLU A 522 -3.20 12.95 -14.76
CA GLU A 522 -2.60 11.70 -15.18
C GLU A 522 -2.91 10.60 -14.14
N LYS A 523 -3.18 9.38 -14.61
CA LYS A 523 -3.29 8.21 -13.73
C LYS A 523 -1.89 7.77 -13.30
N GLY A 524 -1.70 7.52 -12.03
CA GLY A 524 -0.45 7.01 -11.48
C GLY A 524 -0.15 5.56 -11.87
N GLU A 525 0.99 5.07 -11.45
CA GLU A 525 1.41 3.66 -11.66
C GLU A 525 0.46 2.66 -10.97
N TYR A 526 -0.15 3.07 -9.86
CA TYR A 526 -1.12 2.25 -9.12
C TYR A 526 -2.53 2.79 -9.31
N LEU A 527 -3.50 1.88 -9.42
CA LEU A 527 -4.91 2.24 -9.53
C LEU A 527 -5.38 3.07 -8.32
N GLY A 528 -6.09 4.15 -8.59
CA GLY A 528 -6.58 5.07 -7.56
C GLY A 528 -5.58 6.14 -7.13
N LEU A 529 -4.35 6.13 -7.68
CA LEU A 529 -3.41 7.23 -7.53
C LEU A 529 -3.42 8.12 -8.78
N TYR A 530 -3.37 9.41 -8.55
CA TYR A 530 -3.41 10.43 -9.60
C TYR A 530 -2.24 11.39 -9.45
N ARG A 531 -1.83 11.95 -10.58
CA ARG A 531 -0.84 13.02 -10.65
C ARG A 531 -1.47 14.23 -11.33
N THR A 532 -1.44 15.36 -10.65
CA THR A 532 -1.83 16.64 -11.23
C THR A 532 -0.64 17.26 -11.94
N LYS A 533 -0.82 17.59 -13.21
CA LYS A 533 0.14 18.35 -14.02
C LYS A 533 -0.43 19.73 -14.25
N PHE A 534 0.21 20.73 -13.63
CA PHE A 534 -0.20 22.11 -13.78
C PHE A 534 0.24 22.68 -15.14
N LEU A 535 -0.68 23.38 -15.81
CA LEU A 535 -0.45 23.98 -17.14
C LEU A 535 -0.16 25.48 -16.96
N TRP A 536 1.07 25.82 -16.66
CA TRP A 536 1.49 27.19 -16.44
C TRP A 536 1.65 27.94 -17.77
N GLU A 537 0.96 29.06 -17.94
CA GLU A 537 1.18 29.98 -19.06
C GLU A 537 2.48 30.77 -18.87
N GLU A 538 2.75 31.21 -17.65
CA GLU A 538 3.99 31.87 -17.24
C GLU A 538 4.87 30.94 -16.42
N LYS A 539 6.17 31.05 -16.59
CA LYS A 539 7.16 30.30 -15.81
C LYS A 539 7.76 31.25 -14.75
N PRO A 540 7.27 31.24 -13.49
CA PRO A 540 7.79 32.11 -12.46
C PRO A 540 9.26 31.80 -12.17
N LEU A 541 10.03 32.82 -11.74
CA LEU A 541 11.40 32.62 -11.30
C LEU A 541 11.40 31.84 -9.98
N ILE A 542 12.21 30.79 -9.92
CA ILE A 542 12.40 29.98 -8.74
C ILE A 542 13.78 30.19 -8.15
N SER A 543 13.85 30.69 -6.92
CA SER A 543 15.12 30.80 -6.20
C SER A 543 15.41 29.52 -5.41
N ILE A 544 16.50 28.86 -5.76
CA ILE A 544 17.00 27.65 -5.10
C ILE A 544 17.99 28.09 -4.03
N ILE A 545 17.58 28.03 -2.77
CA ILE A 545 18.38 28.47 -1.63
C ILE A 545 19.21 27.30 -1.11
N ILE A 546 20.52 27.44 -1.14
CA ILE A 546 21.48 26.39 -0.73
C ILE A 546 22.37 26.92 0.39
N PRO A 547 22.12 26.59 1.67
CA PRO A 547 23.07 26.93 2.73
C PRO A 547 24.34 26.10 2.55
N ASN A 548 25.49 26.77 2.59
CA ASN A 548 26.79 26.13 2.48
C ASN A 548 27.76 26.60 3.56
N LYS A 549 28.60 25.69 4.03
CA LYS A 549 29.72 25.96 4.89
C LYS A 549 30.86 25.01 4.54
N ASP A 550 31.91 25.54 3.91
CA ASP A 550 33.03 24.76 3.39
C ASP A 550 32.59 23.74 2.32
N HIS A 551 32.39 22.56 2.42
CA HIS A 551 31.82 21.49 1.57
C HIS A 551 31.61 21.77 0.07
N ILE A 552 32.64 22.25 -0.63
CA ILE A 552 32.59 22.65 -2.05
C ILE A 552 32.17 21.50 -2.96
N ASP A 553 32.69 20.29 -2.72
CA ASP A 553 32.40 19.12 -3.55
C ASP A 553 30.92 18.74 -3.50
N ASP A 554 30.28 18.96 -2.35
CA ASP A 554 28.85 18.68 -2.21
C ASP A 554 28.02 19.76 -2.91
N LEU A 555 28.44 21.04 -2.81
CA LEU A 555 27.79 22.15 -3.50
C LEU A 555 27.90 21.99 -5.02
N LYS A 556 29.07 21.66 -5.56
CA LYS A 556 29.29 21.37 -6.99
C LYS A 556 28.34 20.27 -7.46
N ARG A 557 28.32 19.14 -6.77
CA ARG A 557 27.45 18.03 -7.12
C ARG A 557 25.95 18.38 -7.07
N CYS A 558 25.56 19.24 -6.13
CA CYS A 558 24.18 19.73 -6.03
C CYS A 558 23.82 20.55 -7.28
N ILE A 559 24.62 21.55 -7.62
CA ILE A 559 24.40 22.43 -8.78
C ILE A 559 24.43 21.60 -10.08
N ASP A 560 25.44 20.77 -10.28
CA ASP A 560 25.57 19.92 -11.48
C ASP A 560 24.37 19.00 -11.64
N SER A 561 23.86 18.43 -10.53
CA SER A 561 22.68 17.58 -10.56
C SER A 561 21.42 18.33 -10.97
N ILE A 562 21.27 19.59 -10.56
CA ILE A 562 20.14 20.44 -10.96
C ILE A 562 20.26 20.80 -12.43
N GLU A 563 21.44 21.26 -12.87
CA GLU A 563 21.69 21.63 -14.28
C GLU A 563 21.46 20.44 -15.24
N GLU A 564 21.84 19.23 -14.81
CA GLU A 564 21.66 18.01 -15.61
C GLU A 564 20.19 17.56 -15.68
N LYS A 565 19.47 17.62 -14.55
CA LYS A 565 18.20 16.89 -14.39
C LYS A 565 16.97 17.78 -14.44
N ALA A 566 17.06 19.06 -14.07
CA ALA A 566 15.92 19.95 -14.07
C ALA A 566 15.41 20.20 -15.50
N THR A 567 14.11 19.97 -15.71
CA THR A 567 13.43 20.32 -16.96
C THR A 567 12.97 21.78 -16.98
N TYR A 568 12.68 22.32 -15.81
CA TYR A 568 12.38 23.73 -15.62
C TYR A 568 13.66 24.56 -15.68
N ARG A 569 13.65 25.71 -16.38
CA ARG A 569 14.87 26.48 -16.64
C ARG A 569 14.86 27.92 -16.10
N ASN A 570 13.72 28.41 -15.60
CA ASN A 570 13.61 29.75 -15.01
C ASN A 570 13.87 29.71 -13.50
N TYR A 571 15.13 29.48 -13.12
CA TYR A 571 15.57 29.44 -11.72
C TYR A 571 16.89 30.16 -11.55
N GLU A 572 17.20 30.52 -10.30
CA GLU A 572 18.48 31.02 -9.84
C GLU A 572 18.95 30.24 -8.60
N TYR A 573 20.22 30.32 -8.30
CA TYR A 573 20.84 29.78 -7.08
C TYR A 573 21.16 30.89 -6.12
N VAL A 574 20.71 30.78 -4.88
CA VAL A 574 21.06 31.64 -3.77
C VAL A 574 21.88 30.82 -2.77
N ILE A 575 23.20 30.95 -2.85
CA ILE A 575 24.12 30.25 -1.97
C ILE A 575 24.27 31.08 -0.69
N VAL A 576 23.77 30.54 0.42
CA VAL A 576 23.90 31.22 1.73
C VAL A 576 25.17 30.74 2.39
N GLU A 577 26.19 31.59 2.38
CA GLU A 577 27.48 31.37 3.03
C GLU A 577 27.32 31.45 4.56
N ASN A 578 27.66 30.40 5.28
CA ASN A 578 27.43 30.26 6.72
C ASN A 578 28.76 30.07 7.50
N ASN A 579 29.57 31.11 7.57
CA ASN A 579 30.84 31.13 8.32
C ASN A 579 31.85 30.04 7.90
N SER A 580 32.10 29.92 6.60
CA SER A 580 33.18 29.09 6.06
C SER A 580 34.54 29.56 6.50
N THR A 581 35.48 28.64 6.59
CA THR A 581 36.86 28.93 7.09
C THR A 581 37.93 28.60 6.05
N GLU A 582 37.59 27.93 4.97
CA GLU A 582 38.51 27.49 3.92
C GLU A 582 38.60 28.53 2.79
N ASP A 583 39.81 29.01 2.47
CA ASP A 583 40.03 29.96 1.39
C ASP A 583 39.56 29.43 0.04
N GLU A 584 39.64 28.13 -0.16
CA GLU A 584 39.17 27.43 -1.36
C GLU A 584 37.67 27.61 -1.56
N THR A 585 36.89 27.67 -0.51
CA THR A 585 35.43 27.91 -0.54
C THR A 585 35.14 29.30 -1.13
N PHE A 586 35.83 30.33 -0.65
CA PHE A 586 35.64 31.69 -1.15
C PHE A 586 36.15 31.87 -2.60
N ALA A 587 37.19 31.14 -2.95
CA ALA A 587 37.67 31.12 -4.35
C ALA A 587 36.63 30.50 -5.26
N TYR A 588 36.03 29.40 -4.87
CA TYR A 588 34.98 28.74 -5.63
C TYR A 588 33.72 29.61 -5.76
N TYR A 589 33.30 30.31 -4.75
CA TYR A 589 32.14 31.22 -4.82
C TYR A 589 32.36 32.29 -5.90
N LYS A 590 33.54 32.90 -5.96
CA LYS A 590 33.89 33.89 -6.99
C LYS A 590 33.89 33.28 -8.40
N GLU A 591 34.40 32.06 -8.52
CA GLU A 591 34.38 31.32 -9.80
C GLU A 591 32.95 31.00 -10.20
N LEU A 592 32.11 30.55 -9.28
CA LEU A 592 30.71 30.20 -9.51
C LEU A 592 29.92 31.42 -10.00
N GLU A 593 30.00 32.56 -9.32
CA GLU A 593 29.30 33.79 -9.70
C GLU A 593 29.80 34.32 -11.06
N ALA A 594 31.10 34.16 -11.37
CA ALA A 594 31.66 34.59 -12.65
C ALA A 594 31.26 33.67 -13.80
N SER A 595 31.11 32.37 -13.59
CA SER A 595 30.80 31.36 -14.60
C SER A 595 29.32 31.09 -14.79
N ASN A 596 28.51 31.26 -13.74
CA ASN A 596 27.09 31.01 -13.77
C ASN A 596 26.26 32.25 -13.37
N PRO A 597 25.67 32.97 -14.35
CA PRO A 597 24.91 34.20 -14.07
C PRO A 597 23.62 33.98 -13.26
N LYS A 598 23.24 32.75 -13.03
CA LYS A 598 22.12 32.38 -12.18
C LYS A 598 22.53 32.21 -10.72
N ALA A 599 23.82 32.21 -10.38
CA ALA A 599 24.30 31.96 -9.03
C ALA A 599 24.65 33.28 -8.33
N HIS A 600 24.14 33.42 -7.11
CA HIS A 600 24.37 34.54 -6.21
C HIS A 600 24.80 34.03 -4.86
N VAL A 601 25.90 34.60 -4.29
CA VAL A 601 26.38 34.22 -2.97
C VAL A 601 26.02 35.31 -1.96
N VAL A 602 25.33 34.93 -0.92
CA VAL A 602 24.90 35.83 0.16
C VAL A 602 25.62 35.46 1.45
N TYR A 603 26.31 36.41 2.04
CA TYR A 603 27.14 36.20 3.23
C TYR A 603 26.37 36.44 4.50
N TRP A 604 26.20 35.38 5.30
CA TRP A 604 25.49 35.44 6.59
C TRP A 604 26.46 35.39 7.78
N MET A 605 26.58 36.47 8.52
CA MET A 605 27.58 36.62 9.60
C MET A 605 27.01 36.46 11.02
N VAL A 606 25.90 35.78 11.25
CA VAL A 606 25.28 35.65 12.59
C VAL A 606 25.48 34.27 13.19
N PHE A 607 26.01 34.23 14.37
CA PHE A 607 26.11 33.02 15.20
C PHE A 607 24.73 32.64 15.71
N SER A 608 23.98 31.81 15.04
CA SER A 608 23.00 30.83 15.55
C SER A 608 22.04 30.31 14.48
N THR A 609 21.62 29.06 14.66
CA THR A 609 20.56 28.29 14.01
C THR A 609 20.10 28.73 12.60
N ILE A 610 20.19 27.82 11.65
CA ILE A 610 19.92 27.98 10.20
C ILE A 610 18.57 28.64 9.89
N LEU A 611 17.54 28.42 10.69
CA LEU A 611 16.16 28.83 10.38
C LEU A 611 15.86 30.34 10.38
N PRO A 612 16.30 31.16 11.36
CA PRO A 612 16.03 32.61 11.35
C PRO A 612 16.74 33.34 10.21
N SER A 613 17.90 32.83 9.81
CA SER A 613 18.74 33.40 8.77
C SER A 613 18.06 33.34 7.40
N ILE A 614 17.48 32.22 7.09
CA ILE A 614 16.83 31.95 5.83
C ILE A 614 15.53 32.78 5.68
N ILE A 615 14.80 32.97 6.78
CA ILE A 615 13.52 33.72 6.77
C ILE A 615 13.74 35.22 6.55
N SER A 616 14.81 35.85 7.12
CA SER A 616 15.00 37.26 6.95
C SER A 616 15.47 37.66 5.54
N GLU A 617 16.14 36.79 4.82
CA GLU A 617 16.54 37.05 3.44
C GLU A 617 15.46 36.73 2.41
N LEU A 618 14.56 35.78 2.71
CA LEU A 618 13.33 35.56 1.95
C LEU A 618 12.50 36.86 1.81
N LEU A 619 12.53 37.73 2.83
CA LEU A 619 11.87 39.02 2.81
C LEU A 619 12.57 40.07 1.89
N MET A 620 13.84 39.81 1.52
CA MET A 620 14.62 40.70 0.62
C MET A 620 14.57 40.25 -0.86
N LEU A 621 14.21 39.01 -1.10
CA LEU A 621 14.12 38.45 -2.47
C LEU A 621 12.77 38.82 -3.09
N ARG A 622 12.77 39.42 -4.28
CA ARG A 622 11.56 39.62 -5.11
C ARG A 622 11.14 38.31 -5.77
N VAL A 623 10.89 37.27 -4.97
CA VAL A 623 10.71 35.92 -5.48
C VAL A 623 9.29 35.43 -5.25
N THR A 624 8.71 34.82 -6.25
CA THR A 624 7.38 34.25 -6.19
C THR A 624 7.39 32.88 -5.49
N ILE A 625 8.50 32.12 -5.57
CA ILE A 625 8.64 30.77 -5.03
C ILE A 625 10.06 30.54 -4.51
N CYS A 626 10.21 30.05 -3.27
CA CYS A 626 11.48 29.70 -2.66
C CYS A 626 11.58 28.19 -2.43
N PHE A 627 12.67 27.60 -2.85
CA PHE A 627 12.99 26.18 -2.63
C PHE A 627 14.21 26.03 -1.71
N PHE A 628 14.05 25.28 -0.62
CA PHE A 628 15.14 24.96 0.29
C PHE A 628 15.79 23.62 -0.10
N SER A 629 17.05 23.66 -0.53
CA SER A 629 17.87 22.46 -0.71
C SER A 629 18.78 22.28 0.49
N THR A 630 18.41 21.41 1.44
CA THR A 630 19.43 20.77 2.30
C THR A 630 20.20 19.80 1.43
N MET A 631 21.54 19.79 1.49
CA MET A 631 22.42 18.95 0.66
C MET A 631 21.86 17.55 0.50
N ILE A 632 21.13 17.32 -0.60
CA ILE A 632 20.45 16.06 -0.87
C ILE A 632 21.51 15.10 -1.36
N ARG A 633 21.82 14.07 -0.58
CA ARG A 633 22.51 12.88 -1.08
C ARG A 633 21.83 12.46 -2.39
N ARG A 634 22.64 12.24 -3.46
CA ARG A 634 22.23 11.77 -4.78
C ARG A 634 20.86 11.06 -4.77
N SER A 635 19.79 11.75 -5.13
CA SER A 635 18.56 11.05 -5.49
C SER A 635 18.76 10.52 -6.91
N SER A 636 18.66 9.23 -7.07
CA SER A 636 18.86 8.51 -8.34
C SER A 636 17.70 8.66 -9.33
N ALA A 637 16.73 9.53 -9.11
CA ALA A 637 15.51 9.58 -9.88
C ALA A 637 15.37 10.92 -10.65
N ARG A 638 15.40 10.84 -11.98
CA ARG A 638 14.94 11.91 -12.90
C ARG A 638 13.51 12.39 -12.56
N THR A 639 12.69 11.48 -12.03
CA THR A 639 11.27 11.67 -11.70
C THR A 639 11.00 12.56 -10.49
N VAL A 640 11.87 12.61 -9.49
CA VAL A 640 11.63 13.41 -8.27
C VAL A 640 11.66 14.91 -8.58
N TRP A 641 12.54 15.36 -9.46
CA TRP A 641 12.61 16.77 -9.84
C TRP A 641 11.50 17.19 -10.81
N SER A 642 11.12 16.33 -11.76
CA SER A 642 10.01 16.63 -12.65
C SER A 642 8.67 16.67 -11.90
N SER A 643 8.43 15.75 -10.96
CA SER A 643 7.19 15.74 -10.19
C SER A 643 7.09 16.89 -9.18
N PHE A 644 8.19 17.32 -8.60
CA PHE A 644 8.21 18.48 -7.71
C PHE A 644 7.86 19.77 -8.49
N TRP A 645 8.43 19.95 -9.66
CA TRP A 645 8.19 21.12 -10.52
C TRP A 645 6.83 21.13 -11.19
N ASP A 646 6.19 19.98 -11.33
CA ASP A 646 4.81 19.88 -11.82
C ASP A 646 3.77 20.14 -10.69
N THR A 647 4.22 20.23 -9.43
CA THR A 647 3.34 20.39 -8.26
C THR A 647 3.46 21.79 -7.61
N VAL A 648 4.51 22.57 -7.92
CA VAL A 648 4.74 23.94 -7.48
C VAL A 648 4.38 24.92 -8.59
#